data_682837284088328ef79c9b7756c48490
#
_entry.id   682837284088328ef79c9b7756c48490
#
_cell.length_a   1.000
_cell.length_b   1.000
_cell.length_c   1.000
_cell.angle_alpha   90.00
_cell.angle_beta   90.00
_cell.angle_gamma   90.00
#
_symmetry.space_group_name_H-M   'P 1'
#
loop_
_entity.id
_entity.type
_entity.pdbx_description
1 polymer ?
#
loop_
_entity_poly.entity_id
_entity_poly.type
_entity_poly.pdbx_seq_one_letter_code
_entity_poly.pdbx_strand_id
1 'polypeptide(L)'
;MYEVEKSNLKRCSEYVVQVLQPSYVRNFMTAYLDREIVERILSEETRSVTSAVQVFLDQVCLLEEEGWFQALLDTLQAEGYNGLCEALEKWDFEALENTRPHRVLLDRIEPSFTKKIRPNELLGHLRGCLLPRECEEIQAVKSFFRSYSVKTLINSQKGQIAAAERLTECLKRSDKHNWFKLLKTALYDCEQHAALELLDPDTGHDEEMDTETMTTISFQYREECDDDDEGLLKSGNDMTPSETLSIPAAGDRSGGEKKLRHYQRELADPVFQGHNTIICAPTGCGKTVVALEICEQHLQAKGKEAKIVFMATKVDVFDQQYKLFKDHFLQKDPDVRIEGFCGNQEDTLSMTVIMENNDIIILTPQILVNAMTQGEVPCLSCFSLLILDECHNTTGKHPYNMIMRSYLDAKLDSGQNQRRLPQIVGLTASVGIGSFKNQSEAEDNICQLCGNLDARVISTVQTHIDDLRHYVHTPEKDFYLVPKRQANPFTRIIYDIMAKIEGLAKRVYNIESLSSIENRDYGSQKYEQWIVDVQKKCRVLHLKDQQEESRVCRALFNYTEHLRKYNDALIINEDARTKDALEYLSAFIEQVKNAGHDDTERQLTTYFEGYQGLLRNLSTGGQKENPKLAELQFILEEQYRHNEETKSVLFVRTRALADALRKWIEESDSLKFLKPGVLIGRGRKSSQLTGSGMTLTSKKGVLDSFKNLDNQSKILIATSVADEGIDIPQCNLVLMYEYVGNVVKMVQVRGRGRAQGSKCLLISDKKEMIDKEKHNMEKEKIVEKAVKNLQAAPEDMLQKIDIFQRRDKIFRDMEKCIVERPRTEGNYELLCSKCKKHGCFTEDIRKLQECHHIVMDRGFFTRAKTEPHPKPKGVCVHGVLFTCDVVLIVVVYYPQDLPVIKIDSFVVKNCVTGQQRYYRKWKEVDFTIKTFDLSEIVTNWIPYTLRRPM
;
A
#
# COMPACT_ATOMS: atom_id res chain seq x y z
N MET A 1 43.71 39.70 -7.75
CA MET A 1 43.02 38.87 -8.72
C MET A 1 42.47 37.60 -8.05
N TYR A 2 43.28 36.89 -7.29
CA TYR A 2 42.90 35.60 -6.66
C TYR A 2 41.71 35.67 -5.68
N GLU A 3 41.54 36.70 -4.89
CA GLU A 3 40.43 36.87 -3.96
C GLU A 3 39.08 37.03 -4.67
N VAL A 4 39.06 37.56 -5.88
CA VAL A 4 37.86 37.69 -6.71
C VAL A 4 37.48 36.32 -7.27
N GLU A 5 38.42 35.55 -7.74
CA GLU A 5 38.20 34.17 -8.26
C GLU A 5 37.70 33.25 -7.18
N LYS A 6 38.29 33.26 -5.99
CA LYS A 6 37.85 32.51 -4.81
C LYS A 6 36.45 32.90 -4.36
N SER A 7 36.16 34.21 -4.32
CA SER A 7 34.84 34.71 -3.94
C SER A 7 33.78 34.29 -4.97
N ASN A 8 34.09 34.38 -6.25
CA ASN A 8 33.22 33.99 -7.33
C ASN A 8 32.99 32.45 -7.34
N LEU A 9 34.04 31.66 -7.15
CA LEU A 9 33.95 30.21 -7.09
C LEU A 9 33.06 29.73 -5.92
N LYS A 10 33.19 30.39 -4.75
CA LYS A 10 32.29 30.13 -3.59
C LYS A 10 30.84 30.48 -3.92
N ARG A 11 30.60 31.63 -4.59
CA ARG A 11 29.25 32.05 -4.98
C ARG A 11 28.58 31.08 -5.97
N CYS A 12 29.36 30.51 -6.88
CA CYS A 12 28.90 29.58 -7.92
C CYS A 12 29.11 28.11 -7.55
N SER A 13 29.46 27.80 -6.31
CA SER A 13 29.76 26.44 -5.84
C SER A 13 28.59 25.47 -6.08
N GLU A 14 27.33 25.93 -5.97
CA GLU A 14 26.14 25.11 -6.20
C GLU A 14 26.10 24.51 -7.61
N TYR A 15 26.52 25.25 -8.63
CA TYR A 15 26.58 24.79 -10.02
C TYR A 15 27.73 23.81 -10.26
N VAL A 16 28.91 24.13 -9.74
CA VAL A 16 30.09 23.26 -9.86
C VAL A 16 29.83 21.90 -9.21
N VAL A 17 29.17 21.90 -8.03
CA VAL A 17 28.80 20.69 -7.31
C VAL A 17 27.86 19.80 -8.11
N GLN A 18 26.98 20.35 -8.94
CA GLN A 18 26.08 19.60 -9.76
C GLN A 18 26.75 18.89 -10.96
N VAL A 19 27.87 19.44 -11.46
CA VAL A 19 28.50 19.01 -12.71
C VAL A 19 29.81 18.22 -12.47
N LEU A 20 30.71 18.74 -11.65
CA LEU A 20 32.06 18.21 -11.48
C LEU A 20 32.09 16.83 -10.80
N GLN A 21 32.97 15.95 -11.28
CA GLN A 21 33.32 14.70 -10.62
C GLN A 21 34.81 14.77 -10.19
N PRO A 22 35.16 14.78 -8.91
CA PRO A 22 36.52 15.02 -8.41
C PRO A 22 37.55 14.04 -8.94
N SER A 23 37.21 12.76 -9.10
CA SER A 23 38.13 11.76 -9.64
C SER A 23 38.64 12.07 -11.06
N TYR A 24 37.92 12.88 -11.83
CA TYR A 24 38.29 13.26 -13.19
C TYR A 24 39.31 14.38 -13.20
N VAL A 25 39.31 15.23 -12.18
CA VAL A 25 40.34 16.31 -12.01
C VAL A 25 41.46 15.90 -11.05
N ARG A 26 41.75 14.61 -10.94
CA ARG A 26 42.74 14.06 -10.01
C ARG A 26 44.13 14.63 -10.28
N ASN A 27 44.47 14.89 -11.54
CA ASN A 27 45.78 15.49 -11.90
C ASN A 27 45.97 16.86 -11.28
N PHE A 28 44.94 17.72 -11.31
CA PHE A 28 44.95 19.00 -10.63
C PHE A 28 45.06 18.82 -9.11
N MET A 29 44.24 17.94 -8.52
CA MET A 29 44.29 17.71 -7.08
C MET A 29 45.64 17.24 -6.59
N THR A 30 46.29 16.34 -7.32
CA THR A 30 47.61 15.84 -6.93
C THR A 30 48.73 16.88 -7.11
N ALA A 31 48.52 17.91 -7.93
CA ALA A 31 49.46 18.99 -8.17
C ALA A 31 49.37 20.10 -7.10
N TYR A 32 48.16 20.36 -6.59
CA TYR A 32 47.85 21.53 -5.75
C TYR A 32 47.38 21.21 -4.34
N LEU A 33 47.01 19.96 -4.04
CA LEU A 33 46.47 19.55 -2.73
C LEU A 33 47.34 18.45 -2.10
N ASP A 34 47.42 18.47 -0.77
CA ASP A 34 48.11 17.43 -0.02
C ASP A 34 47.51 16.05 -0.27
N ARG A 35 48.38 15.04 -0.29
CA ARG A 35 48.00 13.64 -0.57
C ARG A 35 46.86 13.15 0.34
N GLU A 36 46.86 13.48 1.63
CA GLU A 36 45.84 13.10 2.59
C GLU A 36 44.47 13.73 2.24
N ILE A 37 44.50 14.98 1.76
CA ILE A 37 43.31 15.70 1.30
C ILE A 37 42.76 15.04 0.03
N VAL A 38 43.58 14.69 -0.92
CA VAL A 38 43.19 14.01 -2.16
C VAL A 38 42.55 12.64 -1.84
N GLU A 39 43.16 11.83 -0.97
CA GLU A 39 42.62 10.53 -0.56
C GLU A 39 41.30 10.71 0.17
N ARG A 40 41.14 11.73 0.99
CA ARG A 40 39.85 12.05 1.67
C ARG A 40 38.77 12.44 0.66
N ILE A 41 39.06 13.30 -0.32
CA ILE A 41 38.09 13.70 -1.37
C ILE A 41 37.66 12.47 -2.17
N LEU A 42 38.61 11.65 -2.63
CA LEU A 42 38.29 10.44 -3.40
C LEU A 42 37.53 9.37 -2.58
N SER A 43 37.81 9.26 -1.29
CA SER A 43 37.03 8.39 -0.39
C SER A 43 35.63 8.92 -0.17
N GLU A 44 35.44 10.24 -0.03
CA GLU A 44 34.11 10.84 0.10
C GLU A 44 33.31 10.74 -1.19
N GLU A 45 33.94 10.80 -2.37
CA GLU A 45 33.32 10.62 -3.67
C GLU A 45 32.62 9.27 -3.80
N THR A 46 33.18 8.20 -3.20
CA THR A 46 32.54 6.87 -3.17
C THR A 46 31.25 6.83 -2.35
N ARG A 47 31.03 7.80 -1.48
CA ARG A 47 29.84 7.94 -0.63
C ARG A 47 28.85 8.95 -1.19
N SER A 48 29.35 10.10 -1.62
CA SER A 48 28.58 11.21 -2.15
C SER A 48 29.45 12.10 -3.00
N VAL A 49 29.23 12.11 -4.31
CA VAL A 49 29.97 12.97 -5.25
C VAL A 49 29.76 14.44 -4.89
N THR A 50 28.54 14.84 -4.52
CA THR A 50 28.19 16.19 -4.10
C THR A 50 29.00 16.66 -2.89
N SER A 51 29.12 15.83 -1.84
CA SER A 51 29.95 16.13 -0.66
C SER A 51 31.43 16.21 -0.99
N ALA A 52 31.89 15.32 -1.87
CA ALA A 52 33.29 15.30 -2.29
C ALA A 52 33.67 16.57 -3.07
N VAL A 53 32.81 17.05 -3.97
CA VAL A 53 33.03 18.32 -4.69
C VAL A 53 33.01 19.50 -3.73
N GLN A 54 32.14 19.52 -2.73
CA GLN A 54 32.15 20.60 -1.73
C GLN A 54 33.47 20.63 -0.96
N VAL A 55 33.96 19.46 -0.50
CA VAL A 55 35.26 19.36 0.16
C VAL A 55 36.39 19.81 -0.79
N PHE A 56 36.31 19.43 -2.07
CA PHE A 56 37.29 19.88 -3.08
C PHE A 56 37.29 21.41 -3.22
N LEU A 57 36.11 22.01 -3.41
CA LEU A 57 35.99 23.49 -3.55
C LEU A 57 36.47 24.24 -2.30
N ASP A 58 36.17 23.73 -1.10
CA ASP A 58 36.62 24.31 0.15
C ASP A 58 38.16 24.31 0.23
N GLN A 59 38.80 23.25 -0.24
CA GLN A 59 40.27 23.16 -0.26
C GLN A 59 40.92 24.04 -1.36
N VAL A 60 40.31 24.04 -2.55
CA VAL A 60 40.78 24.89 -3.67
C VAL A 60 40.72 26.38 -3.30
N CYS A 61 39.70 26.79 -2.57
CA CYS A 61 39.55 28.17 -2.09
C CYS A 61 40.61 28.55 -1.02
N LEU A 62 41.38 27.62 -0.46
CA LEU A 62 42.46 27.85 0.49
C LEU A 62 43.84 27.98 -0.22
N LEU A 63 43.94 27.65 -1.51
CA LEU A 63 45.19 27.74 -2.25
C LEU A 63 45.71 29.19 -2.33
N GLU A 64 46.97 29.37 -2.08
CA GLU A 64 47.70 30.69 -2.16
C GLU A 64 48.62 30.76 -3.36
N GLU A 65 48.80 29.66 -4.10
CA GLU A 65 49.72 29.57 -5.24
C GLU A 65 49.18 30.34 -6.45
N GLU A 66 50.09 31.08 -7.16
CA GLU A 66 49.69 31.75 -8.40
C GLU A 66 49.41 30.76 -9.53
N GLY A 67 48.32 31.01 -10.31
CA GLY A 67 47.99 30.23 -11.48
C GLY A 67 47.11 29.01 -11.23
N TRP A 68 46.72 28.70 -9.98
CA TRP A 68 45.87 27.54 -9.68
C TRP A 68 44.55 27.56 -10.44
N PHE A 69 43.96 28.73 -10.63
CA PHE A 69 42.65 28.84 -11.33
C PHE A 69 42.78 28.50 -12.83
N GLN A 70 43.84 29.01 -13.50
CA GLN A 70 44.11 28.63 -14.88
C GLN A 70 44.45 27.14 -15.01
N ALA A 71 45.23 26.57 -14.11
CA ALA A 71 45.51 25.15 -14.08
C ALA A 71 44.26 24.28 -13.85
N LEU A 72 43.28 24.78 -13.07
CA LEU A 72 41.98 24.13 -12.93
C LEU A 72 41.18 24.16 -14.24
N LEU A 73 41.13 25.31 -14.92
CA LEU A 73 40.44 25.44 -16.21
C LEU A 73 41.09 24.53 -17.29
N ASP A 74 42.44 24.54 -17.36
CA ASP A 74 43.18 23.70 -18.30
C ASP A 74 42.89 22.19 -18.05
N THR A 75 42.81 21.78 -16.78
CA THR A 75 42.48 20.41 -16.41
C THR A 75 41.03 20.06 -16.78
N LEU A 76 40.10 20.96 -16.50
CA LEU A 76 38.68 20.77 -16.88
C LEU A 76 38.50 20.67 -18.38
N GLN A 77 39.22 21.50 -19.15
CA GLN A 77 39.17 21.45 -20.61
C GLN A 77 39.78 20.16 -21.16
N ALA A 78 40.90 19.69 -20.58
CA ALA A 78 41.53 18.44 -20.98
C ALA A 78 40.64 17.22 -20.72
N GLU A 79 39.83 17.22 -19.66
CA GLU A 79 38.89 16.17 -19.32
C GLU A 79 37.51 16.31 -20.06
N GLY A 80 37.33 17.39 -20.83
CA GLY A 80 36.19 17.60 -21.71
C GLY A 80 35.04 18.42 -21.10
N TYR A 81 35.20 19.04 -19.92
CA TYR A 81 34.25 19.93 -19.26
C TYR A 81 34.21 21.34 -19.91
N ASN A 82 33.98 21.37 -21.23
CA ASN A 82 34.04 22.65 -21.96
C ASN A 82 32.95 23.62 -21.55
N GLY A 83 31.72 23.13 -21.23
CA GLY A 83 30.63 23.99 -20.77
C GLY A 83 30.88 24.57 -19.38
N LEU A 84 31.49 23.80 -18.48
CA LEU A 84 31.88 24.27 -17.15
C LEU A 84 33.04 25.26 -17.23
N CYS A 85 34.04 25.03 -18.12
CA CYS A 85 35.15 25.99 -18.38
C CYS A 85 34.60 27.33 -18.87
N GLU A 86 33.75 27.31 -19.90
CA GLU A 86 33.13 28.53 -20.44
C GLU A 86 32.32 29.29 -19.37
N ALA A 87 31.56 28.56 -18.54
CA ALA A 87 30.81 29.17 -17.43
C ALA A 87 31.72 29.79 -16.36
N LEU A 88 32.84 29.13 -16.02
CA LEU A 88 33.81 29.63 -15.04
C LEU A 88 34.63 30.83 -15.57
N GLU A 89 35.01 30.82 -16.86
CA GLU A 89 35.70 31.94 -17.48
C GLU A 89 34.87 33.22 -17.51
N LYS A 90 33.58 33.07 -17.83
CA LYS A 90 32.66 34.21 -17.95
C LYS A 90 31.91 34.52 -16.66
N TRP A 91 31.98 33.68 -15.67
CA TRP A 91 31.19 33.69 -14.44
C TRP A 91 29.68 33.73 -14.72
N ASP A 92 29.26 33.10 -15.82
CA ASP A 92 27.87 33.00 -16.30
C ASP A 92 27.41 31.54 -16.29
N PHE A 93 26.45 31.25 -15.45
CA PHE A 93 25.91 29.92 -15.24
C PHE A 93 24.45 29.77 -15.72
N GLU A 94 23.89 30.81 -16.38
CA GLU A 94 22.51 30.81 -16.81
C GLU A 94 22.17 29.59 -17.72
N ALA A 95 23.06 29.24 -18.62
CA ALA A 95 22.90 28.09 -19.50
C ALA A 95 22.85 26.75 -18.75
N LEU A 96 23.61 26.60 -17.66
CA LEU A 96 23.56 25.40 -16.79
C LEU A 96 22.31 25.39 -15.90
N GLU A 97 21.89 26.57 -15.38
CA GLU A 97 20.68 26.70 -14.57
C GLU A 97 19.43 26.35 -15.39
N ASN A 98 19.37 26.71 -16.65
CA ASN A 98 18.29 26.37 -17.56
C ASN A 98 18.13 24.85 -17.76
N THR A 99 19.13 24.03 -17.42
CA THR A 99 19.05 22.56 -17.45
C THR A 99 18.50 21.94 -16.16
N ARG A 100 18.36 22.73 -15.09
CA ARG A 100 17.93 22.27 -13.77
C ARG A 100 16.56 21.58 -13.78
N PRO A 101 15.52 22.10 -14.47
CA PRO A 101 14.23 21.42 -14.56
C PRO A 101 14.34 20.02 -15.20
N HIS A 102 15.19 19.87 -16.23
CA HIS A 102 15.42 18.60 -16.91
C HIS A 102 16.14 17.58 -16.02
N ARG A 103 17.06 18.01 -15.17
CA ARG A 103 17.73 17.15 -14.17
C ARG A 103 16.73 16.65 -13.13
N VAL A 104 15.91 17.57 -12.60
CA VAL A 104 14.82 17.22 -11.67
C VAL A 104 13.82 16.25 -12.29
N LEU A 105 13.47 16.45 -13.56
CA LEU A 105 12.62 15.52 -14.29
C LEU A 105 13.24 14.14 -14.37
N LEU A 106 14.53 14.08 -14.77
CA LEU A 106 15.24 12.81 -14.92
C LEU A 106 15.40 12.08 -13.57
N ASP A 107 15.68 12.80 -12.47
CA ASP A 107 15.68 12.22 -11.11
C ASP A 107 14.33 11.59 -10.74
N ARG A 108 13.26 12.25 -11.11
CA ARG A 108 11.89 11.82 -10.79
C ARG A 108 11.51 10.54 -11.53
N ILE A 109 11.92 10.42 -12.80
CA ILE A 109 11.53 9.28 -13.64
C ILE A 109 12.58 8.16 -13.68
N GLU A 110 13.75 8.36 -13.07
CA GLU A 110 14.91 7.44 -13.13
C GLU A 110 14.54 5.96 -12.93
N PRO A 111 13.75 5.56 -11.93
CA PRO A 111 13.43 4.14 -11.71
C PRO A 111 12.64 3.48 -12.86
N SER A 112 11.89 4.28 -13.61
CA SER A 112 11.13 3.83 -14.78
C SER A 112 11.93 3.99 -16.07
N PHE A 113 12.72 5.03 -16.16
CA PHE A 113 13.53 5.38 -17.32
C PHE A 113 14.67 4.38 -17.54
N THR A 114 15.43 4.03 -16.47
CA THR A 114 16.56 3.09 -16.53
C THR A 114 16.14 1.67 -16.95
N LYS A 115 14.87 1.30 -16.71
CA LYS A 115 14.32 0.01 -17.16
C LYS A 115 13.92 -0.02 -18.63
N LYS A 116 13.70 1.15 -19.23
CA LYS A 116 13.18 1.27 -20.60
C LYS A 116 14.25 1.60 -21.63
N ILE A 117 15.40 2.15 -21.20
CA ILE A 117 16.50 2.53 -22.11
C ILE A 117 17.45 1.37 -22.40
N ARG A 118 18.02 1.43 -23.60
CA ARG A 118 19.11 0.56 -24.08
C ARG A 118 20.38 1.39 -24.26
N PRO A 119 21.20 1.55 -23.20
CA PRO A 119 22.28 2.55 -23.15
C PRO A 119 23.25 2.48 -24.31
N ASN A 120 23.65 1.29 -24.72
CA ASN A 120 24.65 1.12 -25.77
C ASN A 120 24.21 1.60 -27.16
N GLU A 121 22.92 1.59 -27.45
CA GLU A 121 22.39 2.13 -28.69
C GLU A 121 22.40 3.66 -28.66
N LEU A 122 22.25 4.25 -27.47
CA LEU A 122 22.24 5.69 -27.27
C LEU A 122 23.65 6.31 -27.25
N LEU A 123 24.70 5.57 -26.82
CA LEU A 123 26.04 6.12 -26.62
C LEU A 123 26.60 6.78 -27.87
N GLY A 124 26.32 6.24 -29.08
CA GLY A 124 26.75 6.84 -30.31
C GLY A 124 26.21 8.23 -30.57
N HIS A 125 24.93 8.45 -30.22
CA HIS A 125 24.19 9.70 -30.36
C HIS A 125 24.47 10.70 -29.23
N LEU A 126 24.91 10.23 -28.06
CA LEU A 126 25.13 11.04 -26.87
C LEU A 126 26.59 11.49 -26.66
N ARG A 127 27.50 11.17 -27.58
CA ARG A 127 28.90 11.61 -27.53
C ARG A 127 29.07 13.13 -27.43
N GLY A 128 28.08 13.90 -27.87
CA GLY A 128 28.11 15.37 -27.76
C GLY A 128 27.80 15.91 -26.37
N CYS A 129 27.27 15.09 -25.47
CA CYS A 129 26.88 15.49 -24.10
C CYS A 129 27.47 14.62 -22.99
N LEU A 130 28.22 13.59 -23.31
CA LEU A 130 28.94 12.74 -22.37
C LEU A 130 30.44 12.95 -22.52
N LEU A 131 31.19 12.83 -21.42
CA LEU A 131 32.64 12.83 -21.45
C LEU A 131 33.16 11.52 -22.07
N PRO A 132 34.32 11.51 -22.76
CA PRO A 132 34.90 10.30 -23.34
C PRO A 132 35.02 9.16 -22.32
N ARG A 133 35.48 9.48 -21.14
CA ARG A 133 35.66 8.54 -20.02
C ARG A 133 34.33 7.96 -19.52
N GLU A 134 33.27 8.76 -19.48
CA GLU A 134 31.91 8.28 -19.12
C GLU A 134 31.39 7.24 -20.11
N CYS A 135 31.65 7.46 -21.41
CA CYS A 135 31.29 6.49 -22.44
C CYS A 135 32.02 5.14 -22.25
N GLU A 136 33.29 5.18 -21.87
CA GLU A 136 34.09 3.97 -21.58
C GLU A 136 33.59 3.27 -20.32
N GLU A 137 33.27 4.00 -19.25
CA GLU A 137 32.73 3.46 -18.00
C GLU A 137 31.37 2.77 -18.21
N ILE A 138 30.46 3.38 -18.98
CA ILE A 138 29.16 2.80 -19.30
C ILE A 138 29.31 1.50 -20.10
N GLN A 139 30.25 1.45 -21.05
CA GLN A 139 30.57 0.24 -21.79
C GLN A 139 31.22 -0.84 -20.93
N ALA A 140 32.12 -0.45 -20.02
CA ALA A 140 32.84 -1.36 -19.13
C ALA A 140 31.89 -2.06 -18.14
N VAL A 141 30.89 -1.38 -17.61
CA VAL A 141 29.88 -1.96 -16.73
C VAL A 141 29.21 -3.17 -17.38
N LYS A 142 28.88 -3.10 -18.67
CA LYS A 142 28.27 -4.23 -19.39
C LYS A 142 29.28 -5.37 -19.64
N SER A 143 30.55 -5.06 -19.95
CA SER A 143 31.60 -6.08 -20.22
C SER A 143 31.93 -6.88 -18.96
N PHE A 144 31.95 -6.24 -17.79
CA PHE A 144 32.16 -6.89 -16.51
C PHE A 144 31.14 -8.01 -16.25
N PHE A 145 29.85 -7.75 -16.52
CA PHE A 145 28.79 -8.75 -16.37
C PHE A 145 28.79 -9.84 -17.45
N ARG A 146 29.46 -9.65 -18.58
CA ARG A 146 29.67 -10.69 -19.63
C ARG A 146 30.77 -11.69 -19.28
N SER A 147 31.75 -11.30 -18.49
CA SER A 147 32.95 -12.11 -18.21
C SER A 147 32.74 -13.27 -17.24
N TYR A 148 31.65 -13.26 -16.47
CA TYR A 148 31.31 -14.36 -15.56
C TYR A 148 30.39 -15.37 -16.24
N SER A 149 31.03 -16.43 -16.76
CA SER A 149 30.41 -17.58 -17.46
C SER A 149 29.33 -18.27 -16.62
N VAL A 150 28.24 -18.68 -17.33
CA VAL A 150 27.14 -19.60 -16.97
C VAL A 150 25.76 -19.01 -16.66
N LYS A 151 25.42 -17.76 -16.91
CA LYS A 151 23.98 -17.31 -16.92
C LYS A 151 23.81 -16.10 -17.82
N THR A 152 23.88 -16.30 -19.12
CA THR A 152 24.03 -15.26 -20.16
C THR A 152 22.89 -14.22 -20.21
N LEU A 153 21.64 -14.59 -19.93
CA LEU A 153 20.51 -13.65 -20.10
C LEU A 153 20.34 -12.73 -18.89
N ILE A 154 20.50 -13.25 -17.69
CA ILE A 154 20.29 -12.49 -16.42
C ILE A 154 21.44 -11.50 -16.19
N ASN A 155 22.68 -11.93 -16.46
CA ASN A 155 23.83 -11.04 -16.37
C ASN A 155 23.77 -9.95 -17.46
N SER A 156 23.20 -10.23 -18.63
CA SER A 156 22.95 -9.25 -19.68
C SER A 156 21.95 -8.17 -19.25
N GLN A 157 20.83 -8.54 -18.59
CA GLN A 157 19.84 -7.56 -18.11
C GLN A 157 20.36 -6.73 -16.94
N LYS A 158 21.04 -7.34 -15.97
CA LYS A 158 21.68 -6.61 -14.86
C LYS A 158 22.74 -5.63 -15.36
N GLY A 159 23.58 -6.05 -16.30
CA GLY A 159 24.55 -5.20 -16.94
C GLY A 159 23.89 -4.06 -17.74
N GLN A 160 22.72 -4.30 -18.32
CA GLN A 160 21.98 -3.27 -19.04
C GLN A 160 21.37 -2.23 -18.08
N ILE A 161 20.77 -2.67 -16.97
CA ILE A 161 20.21 -1.76 -15.95
C ILE A 161 21.32 -0.95 -15.30
N ALA A 162 22.41 -1.58 -14.86
CA ALA A 162 23.55 -0.87 -14.27
C ALA A 162 24.21 0.14 -15.26
N ALA A 163 24.28 -0.21 -16.54
CA ALA A 163 24.74 0.71 -17.57
C ALA A 163 23.73 1.86 -17.79
N ALA A 164 22.41 1.60 -17.65
CA ALA A 164 21.36 2.60 -17.76
C ALA A 164 21.39 3.56 -16.57
N GLU A 165 21.58 3.06 -15.35
CA GLU A 165 21.76 3.87 -14.14
C GLU A 165 23.01 4.76 -14.28
N ARG A 166 24.13 4.20 -14.74
CA ARG A 166 25.34 4.99 -14.95
C ARG A 166 25.17 6.06 -16.03
N LEU A 167 24.53 5.72 -17.15
CA LEU A 167 24.22 6.68 -18.21
C LEU A 167 23.34 7.83 -17.68
N THR A 168 22.31 7.51 -16.90
CA THR A 168 21.40 8.49 -16.33
C THR A 168 22.13 9.41 -15.36
N GLU A 169 23.03 8.87 -14.54
CA GLU A 169 23.88 9.65 -13.62
C GLU A 169 24.80 10.60 -14.39
N CYS A 170 25.49 10.13 -15.45
CA CYS A 170 26.35 10.97 -16.30
C CYS A 170 25.56 12.09 -16.97
N LEU A 171 24.36 11.80 -17.52
CA LEU A 171 23.51 12.81 -18.14
C LEU A 171 23.06 13.89 -17.15
N LYS A 172 22.73 13.51 -15.91
CA LYS A 172 22.39 14.48 -14.85
C LYS A 172 23.55 15.38 -14.46
N ARG A 173 24.79 14.96 -14.71
CA ARG A 173 26.01 15.72 -14.44
C ARG A 173 26.61 16.39 -15.68
N SER A 174 25.98 16.26 -16.86
CA SER A 174 26.48 16.85 -18.07
C SER A 174 26.61 18.38 -17.98
N ASP A 175 27.75 18.91 -18.42
CA ASP A 175 28.04 20.37 -18.50
C ASP A 175 27.50 21.01 -19.80
N LYS A 176 26.85 20.24 -20.69
CA LYS A 176 26.29 20.74 -21.96
C LYS A 176 24.86 21.21 -21.76
N HIS A 177 24.59 22.46 -22.09
CA HIS A 177 23.23 23.04 -22.00
C HIS A 177 22.18 22.35 -22.87
N ASN A 178 22.55 21.66 -23.93
CA ASN A 178 21.66 20.99 -24.87
C ASN A 178 21.51 19.48 -24.64
N TRP A 179 22.07 18.93 -23.55
CA TRP A 179 22.10 17.49 -23.29
C TRP A 179 20.72 16.83 -23.31
N PHE A 180 19.70 17.52 -22.81
CA PHE A 180 18.35 16.99 -22.76
C PHE A 180 17.70 16.88 -24.14
N LYS A 181 17.97 17.87 -25.02
CA LYS A 181 17.54 17.81 -26.42
C LYS A 181 18.22 16.66 -27.16
N LEU A 182 19.54 16.49 -26.95
CA LEU A 182 20.30 15.38 -27.53
C LEU A 182 19.78 14.03 -27.04
N LEU A 183 19.43 13.90 -25.76
CA LEU A 183 18.83 12.69 -25.22
C LEU A 183 17.51 12.36 -25.90
N LYS A 184 16.60 13.33 -26.06
CA LYS A 184 15.32 13.12 -26.77
C LYS A 184 15.55 12.69 -28.23
N THR A 185 16.43 13.35 -28.94
CA THR A 185 16.79 12.98 -30.33
C THR A 185 17.38 11.56 -30.38
N ALA A 186 18.31 11.22 -29.48
CA ALA A 186 18.92 9.89 -29.43
C ALA A 186 17.88 8.79 -29.17
N LEU A 187 16.93 9.04 -28.26
CA LEU A 187 15.84 8.10 -27.95
C LEU A 187 14.92 7.90 -29.15
N TYR A 188 14.63 8.96 -29.87
CA TYR A 188 13.83 8.91 -31.10
C TYR A 188 14.53 8.13 -32.20
N ASP A 189 15.79 8.46 -32.48
CA ASP A 189 16.60 7.83 -33.53
C ASP A 189 16.87 6.33 -33.27
N CYS A 190 16.94 5.94 -32.00
CA CYS A 190 17.13 4.55 -31.57
C CYS A 190 15.80 3.80 -31.34
N GLU A 191 14.66 4.34 -31.77
CA GLU A 191 13.32 3.75 -31.63
C GLU A 191 12.96 3.35 -30.16
N GLN A 192 13.42 4.15 -29.19
CA GLN A 192 13.15 3.92 -27.76
C GLN A 192 11.99 4.81 -27.29
N HIS A 193 10.85 4.75 -27.99
CA HIS A 193 9.68 5.60 -27.78
C HIS A 193 9.13 5.52 -26.36
N ALA A 194 9.10 4.34 -25.76
CA ALA A 194 8.63 4.16 -24.36
C ALA A 194 9.48 4.90 -23.31
N ALA A 195 10.75 5.21 -23.62
CA ALA A 195 11.59 6.05 -22.75
C ALA A 195 11.44 7.54 -23.10
N LEU A 196 11.24 7.84 -24.39
CA LEU A 196 11.00 9.19 -24.87
C LEU A 196 9.70 9.79 -24.29
N GLU A 197 8.62 9.00 -24.22
CA GLU A 197 7.33 9.36 -23.62
C GLU A 197 7.47 9.78 -22.15
N LEU A 198 8.44 9.27 -21.43
CA LEU A 198 8.69 9.69 -20.03
C LEU A 198 9.35 11.08 -19.93
N LEU A 199 10.00 11.53 -21.00
CA LEU A 199 10.70 12.83 -21.04
C LEU A 199 9.84 13.95 -21.62
N ASP A 200 8.71 13.64 -22.26
CA ASP A 200 7.84 14.62 -22.90
C ASP A 200 6.38 14.45 -22.50
N PRO A 201 5.99 14.91 -21.30
CA PRO A 201 4.62 14.80 -20.81
C PRO A 201 3.62 15.72 -21.56
N ASP A 202 4.11 16.64 -22.41
CA ASP A 202 3.30 17.69 -23.04
C ASP A 202 3.15 17.61 -24.58
N THR A 203 3.58 16.56 -25.25
CA THR A 203 3.25 16.38 -26.66
C THR A 203 1.79 15.97 -26.77
N GLY A 204 0.95 16.99 -26.91
CA GLY A 204 -0.48 16.86 -27.09
C GLY A 204 -0.88 16.02 -28.30
N HIS A 205 -1.06 14.77 -28.04
CA HIS A 205 -2.18 13.98 -28.48
C HIS A 205 -2.81 13.44 -27.21
N ASP A 206 -4.10 13.70 -27.04
CA ASP A 206 -4.96 13.35 -25.92
C ASP A 206 -4.85 11.85 -25.55
N GLU A 207 -3.73 11.46 -24.99
CA GLU A 207 -3.57 10.24 -24.20
C GLU A 207 -3.01 10.66 -22.84
N GLU A 208 -3.94 10.89 -21.92
CA GLU A 208 -3.64 11.06 -20.51
C GLU A 208 -2.68 10.00 -20.04
N MET A 209 -1.46 10.44 -19.78
CA MET A 209 -0.45 9.60 -19.15
C MET A 209 -0.93 9.24 -17.75
N ASP A 210 -1.28 7.97 -17.58
CA ASP A 210 -1.78 7.37 -16.36
C ASP A 210 -0.94 7.79 -15.14
N THR A 211 -1.39 8.81 -14.45
CA THR A 211 -1.02 9.08 -13.05
C THR A 211 -1.44 7.93 -12.13
N GLU A 212 -2.20 6.96 -12.66
CA GLU A 212 -2.67 5.78 -11.93
C GLU A 212 -1.59 4.76 -11.61
N THR A 213 -0.54 4.64 -12.41
CA THR A 213 0.52 3.65 -12.13
C THR A 213 1.26 3.99 -10.82
N MET A 214 1.35 5.26 -10.46
CA MET A 214 1.89 5.68 -9.16
C MET A 214 0.86 5.65 -8.03
N THR A 215 -0.43 5.89 -8.35
CA THR A 215 -1.49 5.91 -7.34
C THR A 215 -1.95 4.50 -6.97
N THR A 216 -1.97 3.57 -7.93
CA THR A 216 -2.37 2.17 -7.70
C THR A 216 -1.34 1.41 -6.85
N ILE A 217 -0.04 1.70 -7.04
CA ILE A 217 1.02 1.11 -6.21
C ILE A 217 0.94 1.62 -4.76
N SER A 218 0.55 2.89 -4.54
CA SER A 218 0.41 3.45 -3.20
C SER A 218 -0.88 3.01 -2.49
N PHE A 219 -1.95 2.69 -3.23
CA PHE A 219 -3.20 2.20 -2.65
C PHE A 219 -3.14 0.74 -2.19
N GLN A 220 -2.42 -0.13 -2.90
CA GLN A 220 -2.21 -1.53 -2.47
C GLN A 220 -1.35 -1.65 -1.20
N TYR A 221 -0.45 -0.71 -0.97
CA TYR A 221 0.40 -0.69 0.24
C TYR A 221 -0.32 -0.27 1.53
N ARG A 222 -1.56 0.23 1.44
CA ARG A 222 -2.26 0.81 2.60
C ARG A 222 -3.20 -0.15 3.32
N GLU A 223 -3.67 -1.20 2.66
CA GLU A 223 -4.58 -2.18 3.27
C GLU A 223 -3.86 -3.29 4.08
N GLU A 224 -2.55 -3.47 3.88
CA GLU A 224 -1.79 -4.59 4.47
C GLU A 224 -1.11 -4.28 5.82
N CYS A 225 -1.24 -3.09 6.39
CA CYS A 225 -0.48 -2.70 7.60
C CYS A 225 -1.29 -2.58 8.90
N ASP A 226 -2.57 -2.95 8.94
CA ASP A 226 -3.42 -2.66 10.10
C ASP A 226 -3.90 -3.91 10.88
N ASP A 227 -3.12 -5.00 10.93
CA ASP A 227 -3.43 -6.22 11.71
C ASP A 227 -2.80 -6.24 13.12
N ASP A 228 -2.55 -5.11 13.73
CA ASP A 228 -2.16 -5.06 15.13
C ASP A 228 -3.03 -4.05 15.88
N ASP A 229 -4.21 -4.42 16.35
CA ASP A 229 -4.74 -3.80 17.56
C ASP A 229 -5.72 -4.68 18.35
N GLU A 230 -5.28 -4.98 19.53
CA GLU A 230 -6.01 -5.65 20.58
C GLU A 230 -7.08 -4.75 21.22
N GLY A 231 -8.19 -5.36 21.58
CA GLY A 231 -8.73 -5.00 22.84
C GLY A 231 -10.19 -4.62 22.98
N LEU A 232 -10.77 -5.30 23.87
CA LEU A 232 -11.88 -5.09 24.80
C LEU A 232 -13.28 -5.59 24.41
N LEU A 233 -13.50 -6.79 24.91
CA LEU A 233 -14.84 -7.34 25.18
C LEU A 233 -15.35 -6.87 26.54
N LYS A 234 -16.61 -6.54 26.62
CA LYS A 234 -17.40 -6.73 27.84
C LYS A 234 -18.51 -7.72 27.54
N SER A 235 -18.54 -8.72 28.40
CA SER A 235 -19.53 -9.77 28.53
C SER A 235 -20.94 -9.22 28.86
N GLY A 236 -21.94 -9.84 28.26
CA GLY A 236 -23.31 -9.77 28.70
C GLY A 236 -24.03 -10.96 28.10
N ASN A 237 -24.23 -11.99 28.92
CA ASN A 237 -25.14 -13.10 28.67
C ASN A 237 -26.56 -12.58 28.55
N ASP A 238 -27.35 -13.08 27.61
CA ASP A 238 -28.50 -13.94 27.84
C ASP A 238 -29.34 -14.11 26.59
N MET A 239 -29.52 -15.40 26.27
CA MET A 239 -30.75 -16.10 25.89
C MET A 239 -31.70 -15.49 24.86
N THR A 240 -31.95 -16.11 23.77
CA THR A 240 -32.84 -17.24 23.44
C THR A 240 -32.86 -17.46 21.92
N PRO A 241 -33.19 -18.65 21.43
CA PRO A 241 -33.09 -18.95 19.99
C PRO A 241 -34.39 -18.50 19.32
N SER A 242 -34.26 -17.67 18.32
CA SER A 242 -35.33 -17.42 17.37
C SER A 242 -34.90 -17.65 15.94
N GLU A 243 -35.42 -18.67 15.40
CA GLU A 243 -35.85 -18.94 14.01
C GLU A 243 -34.92 -18.56 12.87
N THR A 244 -34.39 -19.59 12.27
CA THR A 244 -33.96 -19.70 10.89
C THR A 244 -34.78 -18.84 9.93
N LEU A 245 -34.15 -17.76 9.42
CA LEU A 245 -34.63 -17.12 8.21
C LEU A 245 -33.72 -17.52 7.04
N SER A 246 -34.25 -18.50 6.32
CA SER A 246 -33.79 -18.94 5.01
C SER A 246 -33.80 -17.81 4.00
N ILE A 247 -32.71 -17.74 3.20
CA ILE A 247 -32.66 -16.99 1.95
C ILE A 247 -33.82 -17.39 1.08
N PRO A 248 -34.69 -16.48 0.59
CA PRO A 248 -35.70 -16.86 -0.36
C PRO A 248 -35.05 -17.13 -1.72
N ALA A 249 -34.86 -18.43 -2.04
CA ALA A 249 -34.75 -18.86 -3.42
C ALA A 249 -36.17 -18.85 -4.00
N ALA A 250 -36.39 -18.05 -5.02
CA ALA A 250 -37.61 -18.16 -5.81
C ALA A 250 -37.70 -19.57 -6.40
N GLY A 251 -38.74 -20.34 -5.99
CA GLY A 251 -39.26 -21.50 -6.67
C GLY A 251 -38.46 -22.79 -6.59
N ASP A 252 -38.62 -23.58 -5.58
CA ASP A 252 -39.11 -24.95 -5.62
C ASP A 252 -39.15 -25.53 -4.20
N ARG A 253 -40.34 -25.72 -3.68
CA ARG A 253 -40.57 -26.46 -2.43
C ARG A 253 -40.74 -27.94 -2.77
N SER A 254 -39.65 -28.62 -3.04
CA SER A 254 -39.55 -30.06 -2.91
C SER A 254 -38.28 -30.39 -2.16
N GLY A 255 -38.38 -31.13 -1.07
CA GLY A 255 -37.26 -31.57 -0.25
C GLY A 255 -36.31 -32.52 -1.00
N GLY A 256 -35.55 -31.99 -1.94
CA GLY A 256 -34.51 -32.67 -2.70
C GLY A 256 -33.15 -31.98 -2.43
N GLU A 257 -32.11 -32.78 -2.40
CA GLU A 257 -30.72 -32.37 -2.37
C GLU A 257 -30.48 -31.15 -3.27
N LYS A 258 -29.90 -30.06 -2.74
CA LYS A 258 -29.50 -28.88 -3.53
C LYS A 258 -28.37 -29.30 -4.47
N LYS A 259 -28.65 -29.80 -5.64
CA LYS A 259 -27.67 -30.10 -6.70
C LYS A 259 -27.18 -28.80 -7.32
N LEU A 260 -25.92 -28.78 -7.73
CA LEU A 260 -25.35 -27.66 -8.51
C LEU A 260 -26.20 -27.42 -9.76
N ARG A 261 -26.45 -26.16 -10.10
CA ARG A 261 -27.02 -25.75 -11.39
C ARG A 261 -26.06 -26.13 -12.51
N HIS A 262 -26.55 -26.22 -13.75
CA HIS A 262 -25.73 -26.66 -14.88
C HIS A 262 -24.49 -25.79 -15.07
N TYR A 263 -24.60 -24.44 -15.02
CA TYR A 263 -23.46 -23.54 -15.12
C TYR A 263 -22.51 -23.65 -13.93
N GLN A 264 -23.00 -23.95 -12.72
CA GLN A 264 -22.15 -24.14 -11.54
C GLN A 264 -21.33 -25.43 -11.65
N ARG A 265 -21.94 -26.49 -12.22
CA ARG A 265 -21.22 -27.72 -12.48
C ARG A 265 -20.15 -27.54 -13.55
N GLU A 266 -20.46 -26.84 -14.65
CA GLU A 266 -19.49 -26.46 -15.69
C GLU A 266 -18.27 -25.75 -15.10
N LEU A 267 -18.50 -24.83 -14.13
CA LEU A 267 -17.40 -24.12 -13.44
C LEU A 267 -16.53 -25.04 -12.58
N ALA A 268 -17.10 -26.09 -11.98
CA ALA A 268 -16.38 -27.01 -11.08
C ALA A 268 -15.72 -28.18 -11.82
N ASP A 269 -16.17 -28.55 -13.01
CA ASP A 269 -15.72 -29.73 -13.75
C ASP A 269 -14.19 -29.84 -13.89
N PRO A 270 -13.40 -28.79 -14.21
CA PRO A 270 -11.95 -28.89 -14.26
C PRO A 270 -11.31 -29.21 -12.90
N VAL A 271 -11.94 -28.75 -11.81
CA VAL A 271 -11.47 -29.04 -10.43
C VAL A 271 -11.69 -30.51 -10.12
N PHE A 272 -12.85 -31.06 -10.50
CA PHE A 272 -13.16 -32.49 -10.30
C PHE A 272 -12.24 -33.40 -11.10
N GLN A 273 -11.70 -32.90 -12.22
CA GLN A 273 -10.67 -33.60 -13.00
C GLN A 273 -9.26 -33.50 -12.37
N GLY A 274 -9.12 -32.83 -11.22
CA GLY A 274 -7.86 -32.71 -10.51
C GLY A 274 -6.97 -31.54 -10.98
N HIS A 275 -7.47 -30.63 -11.81
CA HIS A 275 -6.70 -29.51 -12.30
C HIS A 275 -6.67 -28.34 -11.30
N ASN A 276 -5.51 -27.72 -11.12
CA ASN A 276 -5.44 -26.41 -10.46
C ASN A 276 -6.18 -25.39 -11.34
N THR A 277 -7.21 -24.75 -10.79
CA THR A 277 -8.20 -24.01 -11.59
C THR A 277 -8.51 -22.64 -10.99
N ILE A 278 -8.60 -21.61 -11.82
CA ILE A 278 -9.23 -20.34 -11.47
C ILE A 278 -10.68 -20.37 -11.95
N ILE A 279 -11.63 -20.33 -11.04
CA ILE A 279 -13.06 -20.19 -11.31
C ILE A 279 -13.37 -18.69 -11.41
N CYS A 280 -13.55 -18.22 -12.66
CA CYS A 280 -13.85 -16.83 -12.96
C CYS A 280 -15.33 -16.70 -13.39
N ALA A 281 -16.17 -16.19 -12.48
CA ALA A 281 -17.59 -16.06 -12.71
C ALA A 281 -18.17 -14.83 -11.99
N PRO A 282 -19.24 -14.20 -12.53
CA PRO A 282 -19.80 -12.97 -11.98
C PRO A 282 -20.15 -13.05 -10.49
N THR A 283 -20.20 -11.88 -9.83
CA THR A 283 -20.68 -11.80 -8.45
C THR A 283 -22.15 -12.26 -8.39
N GLY A 284 -22.48 -13.08 -7.39
CA GLY A 284 -23.85 -13.60 -7.23
C GLY A 284 -24.16 -14.90 -7.98
N CYS A 285 -23.24 -15.45 -8.81
CA CYS A 285 -23.43 -16.75 -9.47
C CYS A 285 -23.36 -17.95 -8.50
N GLY A 286 -23.02 -17.72 -7.21
CA GLY A 286 -22.92 -18.78 -6.21
C GLY A 286 -21.55 -19.46 -6.18
N LYS A 287 -20.45 -18.75 -6.39
CA LYS A 287 -19.07 -19.28 -6.27
C LYS A 287 -18.84 -20.03 -4.95
N THR A 288 -19.40 -19.56 -3.84
CA THR A 288 -19.30 -20.24 -2.55
C THR A 288 -20.04 -21.59 -2.54
N VAL A 289 -21.18 -21.68 -3.23
CA VAL A 289 -21.91 -22.97 -3.38
C VAL A 289 -21.07 -23.95 -4.19
N VAL A 290 -20.39 -23.48 -5.24
CA VAL A 290 -19.45 -24.28 -6.02
C VAL A 290 -18.28 -24.75 -5.14
N ALA A 291 -17.76 -23.88 -4.28
CA ALA A 291 -16.68 -24.24 -3.35
C ALA A 291 -17.11 -25.30 -2.32
N LEU A 292 -18.33 -25.21 -1.79
CA LEU A 292 -18.90 -26.22 -0.89
C LEU A 292 -18.97 -27.61 -1.55
N GLU A 293 -19.49 -27.68 -2.76
CA GLU A 293 -19.56 -28.92 -3.52
C GLU A 293 -18.18 -29.51 -3.85
N ILE A 294 -17.19 -28.62 -4.19
CA ILE A 294 -15.82 -29.04 -4.40
C ILE A 294 -15.22 -29.64 -3.11
N CYS A 295 -15.47 -29.03 -1.95
CA CYS A 295 -15.03 -29.59 -0.68
C CYS A 295 -15.68 -30.95 -0.40
N GLU A 296 -16.97 -31.08 -0.64
CA GLU A 296 -17.74 -32.32 -0.43
C GLU A 296 -17.21 -33.46 -1.29
N GLN A 297 -17.06 -33.25 -2.61
CA GLN A 297 -16.51 -34.26 -3.49
C GLN A 297 -15.04 -34.59 -3.16
N HIS A 298 -14.26 -33.59 -2.73
CA HIS A 298 -12.87 -33.83 -2.30
C HIS A 298 -12.79 -34.69 -1.03
N LEU A 299 -13.67 -34.43 -0.05
CA LEU A 299 -13.80 -35.26 1.15
C LEU A 299 -14.19 -36.71 0.81
N GLN A 300 -15.17 -36.88 -0.07
CA GLN A 300 -15.60 -38.20 -0.53
C GLN A 300 -14.48 -38.96 -1.26
N ALA A 301 -13.69 -38.26 -2.09
CA ALA A 301 -12.62 -38.88 -2.88
C ALA A 301 -11.39 -39.23 -2.05
N LYS A 302 -11.04 -38.41 -1.01
CA LYS A 302 -9.81 -38.55 -0.20
C LYS A 302 -10.05 -39.15 1.18
N GLY A 303 -11.28 -39.17 1.67
CA GLY A 303 -11.64 -39.69 2.98
C GLY A 303 -10.80 -39.01 4.09
N LYS A 304 -10.23 -39.80 4.99
CA LYS A 304 -9.44 -39.31 6.14
C LYS A 304 -8.14 -38.55 5.77
N GLU A 305 -7.67 -38.67 4.52
CA GLU A 305 -6.50 -37.94 4.03
C GLU A 305 -6.85 -36.51 3.56
N ALA A 306 -8.14 -36.18 3.49
CA ALA A 306 -8.59 -34.86 3.10
C ALA A 306 -8.24 -33.84 4.17
N LYS A 307 -7.48 -32.82 3.79
CA LYS A 307 -7.19 -31.62 4.60
C LYS A 307 -7.39 -30.39 3.72
N ILE A 308 -8.50 -29.70 3.93
CA ILE A 308 -8.96 -28.59 3.09
C ILE A 308 -8.75 -27.27 3.83
N VAL A 309 -8.19 -26.28 3.14
CA VAL A 309 -8.10 -24.90 3.64
C VAL A 309 -8.88 -23.99 2.72
N PHE A 310 -9.85 -23.27 3.28
CA PHE A 310 -10.55 -22.19 2.60
C PHE A 310 -10.05 -20.85 3.18
N MET A 311 -9.61 -19.94 2.32
CA MET A 311 -9.03 -18.67 2.72
C MET A 311 -9.91 -17.50 2.26
N ALA A 312 -10.28 -16.62 3.22
CA ALA A 312 -11.02 -15.39 2.98
C ALA A 312 -10.15 -14.17 3.31
N THR A 313 -10.11 -13.18 2.44
CA THR A 313 -9.22 -12.01 2.55
C THR A 313 -9.58 -11.05 3.69
N LYS A 314 -10.83 -10.99 4.10
CA LYS A 314 -11.35 -10.05 5.12
C LYS A 314 -12.07 -10.80 6.23
N VAL A 315 -11.98 -10.28 7.46
CA VAL A 315 -12.62 -10.89 8.64
C VAL A 315 -14.14 -10.91 8.50
N ASP A 316 -14.76 -9.86 7.96
CA ASP A 316 -16.21 -9.82 7.76
C ASP A 316 -16.69 -10.92 6.77
N VAL A 317 -15.87 -11.25 5.76
CA VAL A 317 -16.10 -12.34 4.79
C VAL A 317 -15.83 -13.70 5.44
N PHE A 318 -14.77 -13.80 6.22
CA PHE A 318 -14.41 -15.00 6.97
C PHE A 318 -15.58 -15.46 7.85
N ASP A 319 -16.15 -14.60 8.68
CA ASP A 319 -17.28 -14.94 9.57
C ASP A 319 -18.48 -15.48 8.79
N GLN A 320 -18.78 -14.88 7.64
CA GLN A 320 -19.86 -15.29 6.76
C GLN A 320 -19.60 -16.66 6.13
N GLN A 321 -18.37 -16.88 5.60
CA GLN A 321 -18.01 -18.16 4.99
C GLN A 321 -17.96 -19.28 6.03
N TYR A 322 -17.36 -19.03 7.19
CA TYR A 322 -17.30 -20.01 8.28
C TYR A 322 -18.69 -20.48 8.71
N LYS A 323 -19.60 -19.55 8.92
CA LYS A 323 -20.99 -19.90 9.24
C LYS A 323 -21.64 -20.73 8.14
N LEU A 324 -21.49 -20.33 6.88
CA LEU A 324 -22.10 -21.01 5.74
C LEU A 324 -21.57 -22.45 5.58
N PHE A 325 -20.28 -22.66 5.72
CA PHE A 325 -19.65 -23.97 5.67
C PHE A 325 -20.15 -24.86 6.83
N LYS A 326 -20.15 -24.32 8.05
CA LYS A 326 -20.60 -25.05 9.22
C LYS A 326 -22.08 -25.48 9.12
N ASP A 327 -22.97 -24.56 8.70
CA ASP A 327 -24.40 -24.85 8.53
C ASP A 327 -24.61 -25.88 7.42
N HIS A 328 -23.85 -25.82 6.32
CA HIS A 328 -23.97 -26.76 5.19
C HIS A 328 -23.57 -28.19 5.60
N PHE A 329 -22.38 -28.38 6.19
CA PHE A 329 -21.90 -29.71 6.56
C PHE A 329 -22.63 -30.28 7.78
N LEU A 330 -23.09 -29.45 8.73
CA LEU A 330 -23.92 -29.92 9.84
C LEU A 330 -25.23 -30.60 9.36
N GLN A 331 -25.76 -30.12 8.23
CA GLN A 331 -26.99 -30.68 7.65
C GLN A 331 -26.73 -31.95 6.81
N LYS A 332 -25.56 -32.03 6.16
CA LYS A 332 -25.27 -33.03 5.13
C LYS A 332 -24.35 -34.16 5.63
N ASP A 333 -23.33 -33.84 6.40
CA ASP A 333 -22.37 -34.78 6.98
C ASP A 333 -21.83 -34.22 8.31
N PRO A 334 -22.55 -34.52 9.44
CA PRO A 334 -22.18 -34.00 10.76
C PRO A 334 -20.82 -34.48 11.29
N ASP A 335 -20.23 -35.52 10.70
CA ASP A 335 -18.93 -36.06 11.11
C ASP A 335 -17.77 -35.24 10.59
N VAL A 336 -17.99 -34.35 9.62
CA VAL A 336 -16.96 -33.44 9.09
C VAL A 336 -16.63 -32.32 10.10
N ARG A 337 -15.38 -32.30 10.53
CA ARG A 337 -14.90 -31.35 11.53
C ARG A 337 -14.42 -30.06 10.84
N ILE A 338 -15.09 -28.95 11.17
CA ILE A 338 -14.84 -27.63 10.56
C ILE A 338 -14.48 -26.64 11.66
N GLU A 339 -13.35 -25.98 11.51
CA GLU A 339 -12.97 -24.88 12.43
C GLU A 339 -12.50 -23.64 11.66
N GLY A 340 -12.69 -22.48 12.29
CA GLY A 340 -12.41 -21.19 11.69
C GLY A 340 -11.47 -20.33 12.53
N PHE A 341 -10.48 -19.71 11.90
CA PHE A 341 -9.46 -18.89 12.58
C PHE A 341 -9.28 -17.55 11.87
N CYS A 342 -9.35 -16.46 12.63
CA CYS A 342 -9.04 -15.12 12.15
C CYS A 342 -8.18 -14.36 13.17
N GLY A 343 -7.46 -13.33 12.73
CA GLY A 343 -6.47 -12.61 13.55
C GLY A 343 -6.99 -11.91 14.82
N ASN A 344 -8.30 -11.95 15.06
CA ASN A 344 -8.95 -11.36 16.25
C ASN A 344 -9.24 -12.39 17.35
N GLN A 345 -8.88 -13.66 17.16
CA GLN A 345 -9.14 -14.71 18.16
C GLN A 345 -7.97 -14.84 19.12
N GLU A 346 -8.30 -14.88 20.42
CA GLU A 346 -7.36 -14.78 21.52
C GLU A 346 -6.68 -16.10 21.90
N ASP A 347 -7.20 -17.24 21.46
CA ASP A 347 -6.64 -18.58 21.74
C ASP A 347 -5.93 -19.13 20.50
N THR A 348 -4.65 -18.93 20.40
CA THR A 348 -3.81 -19.54 19.36
C THR A 348 -3.40 -20.95 19.76
N LEU A 349 -4.25 -21.93 19.47
CA LEU A 349 -3.80 -23.30 19.33
C LEU A 349 -2.76 -23.36 18.21
N SER A 350 -1.72 -24.17 18.37
CA SER A 350 -0.76 -24.39 17.28
C SER A 350 -1.48 -24.90 16.03
N MET A 351 -1.09 -24.40 14.86
CA MET A 351 -1.67 -24.81 13.57
C MET A 351 -1.55 -26.32 13.38
N THR A 352 -0.54 -26.96 13.94
CA THR A 352 -0.38 -28.42 13.91
C THR A 352 -1.56 -29.14 14.58
N VAL A 353 -1.94 -28.69 15.78
CA VAL A 353 -3.11 -29.27 16.50
C VAL A 353 -4.42 -29.01 15.77
N ILE A 354 -4.55 -27.82 15.17
CA ILE A 354 -5.72 -27.46 14.36
C ILE A 354 -5.86 -28.41 13.16
N MET A 355 -4.78 -28.67 12.46
CA MET A 355 -4.74 -29.54 11.29
C MET A 355 -5.04 -31.01 11.64
N GLU A 356 -4.57 -31.51 12.76
CA GLU A 356 -4.83 -32.88 13.18
C GLU A 356 -6.31 -33.10 13.51
N ASN A 357 -6.96 -32.10 14.08
CA ASN A 357 -8.32 -32.25 14.60
C ASN A 357 -9.42 -31.83 13.62
N ASN A 358 -9.10 -31.21 12.48
CA ASN A 358 -10.10 -30.71 11.55
C ASN A 358 -9.88 -31.20 10.12
N ASP A 359 -10.96 -31.36 9.38
CA ASP A 359 -10.97 -31.80 8.00
C ASP A 359 -11.07 -30.61 7.03
N ILE A 360 -11.80 -29.56 7.45
CA ILE A 360 -11.87 -28.26 6.76
C ILE A 360 -11.46 -27.15 7.72
N ILE A 361 -10.54 -26.31 7.30
CA ILE A 361 -10.06 -25.17 8.05
C ILE A 361 -10.38 -23.89 7.25
N ILE A 362 -11.08 -22.95 7.88
CA ILE A 362 -11.38 -21.66 7.26
C ILE A 362 -10.54 -20.61 7.98
N LEU A 363 -9.80 -19.80 7.23
CA LEU A 363 -8.89 -18.84 7.85
C LEU A 363 -8.66 -17.57 7.00
N THR A 364 -8.18 -16.51 7.66
CA THR A 364 -7.59 -15.38 6.95
C THR A 364 -6.15 -15.73 6.54
N PRO A 365 -5.71 -15.39 5.31
CA PRO A 365 -4.45 -15.92 4.75
C PRO A 365 -3.20 -15.55 5.54
N GLN A 366 -3.21 -14.46 6.31
CA GLN A 366 -2.07 -14.05 7.13
C GLN A 366 -1.78 -15.08 8.25
N ILE A 367 -2.79 -15.78 8.75
CA ILE A 367 -2.60 -16.85 9.77
C ILE A 367 -1.73 -17.96 9.21
N LEU A 368 -2.02 -18.41 7.99
CA LEU A 368 -1.21 -19.47 7.35
C LEU A 368 0.21 -18.97 7.08
N VAL A 369 0.38 -17.71 6.65
CA VAL A 369 1.72 -17.12 6.48
C VAL A 369 2.49 -17.10 7.81
N ASN A 370 1.84 -16.73 8.91
CA ASN A 370 2.46 -16.71 10.22
C ASN A 370 2.86 -18.12 10.66
N ALA A 371 1.98 -19.12 10.52
CA ALA A 371 2.26 -20.52 10.86
C ALA A 371 3.42 -21.11 10.02
N MET A 372 3.49 -20.76 8.72
CA MET A 372 4.62 -21.14 7.87
C MET A 372 5.93 -20.47 8.30
N THR A 373 5.88 -19.21 8.69
CA THR A 373 7.05 -18.45 9.14
C THR A 373 7.56 -18.95 10.51
N GLN A 374 6.65 -19.42 11.36
CA GLN A 374 6.95 -19.97 12.68
C GLN A 374 7.40 -21.45 12.62
N GLY A 375 7.33 -22.07 11.43
CA GLY A 375 7.71 -23.47 11.23
C GLY A 375 6.66 -24.48 11.67
N GLU A 376 5.47 -24.06 12.11
CA GLU A 376 4.35 -24.94 12.46
C GLU A 376 3.79 -25.67 11.23
N VAL A 377 3.84 -25.01 10.08
CA VAL A 377 3.53 -25.57 8.77
C VAL A 377 4.79 -25.58 7.91
N PRO A 378 5.64 -26.62 8.01
CA PRO A 378 6.92 -26.62 7.32
C PRO A 378 6.79 -26.81 5.80
N CYS A 379 5.68 -27.37 5.33
CA CYS A 379 5.40 -27.57 3.92
C CYS A 379 3.89 -27.63 3.68
N LEU A 380 3.43 -27.06 2.56
CA LEU A 380 2.01 -27.11 2.18
C LEU A 380 1.52 -28.50 1.76
N SER A 381 2.40 -29.48 1.63
CA SER A 381 2.03 -30.88 1.34
C SER A 381 1.20 -31.58 2.46
N CYS A 382 1.08 -30.96 3.63
CA CYS A 382 0.17 -31.40 4.68
C CYS A 382 -1.31 -31.15 4.36
N PHE A 383 -1.59 -30.28 3.39
CA PHE A 383 -2.93 -30.04 2.87
C PHE A 383 -3.18 -30.81 1.57
N SER A 384 -4.44 -31.09 1.29
CA SER A 384 -4.85 -31.77 0.05
C SER A 384 -5.55 -30.84 -0.95
N LEU A 385 -6.17 -29.75 -0.44
CA LEU A 385 -6.86 -28.73 -1.23
C LEU A 385 -6.74 -27.36 -0.59
N LEU A 386 -6.37 -26.36 -1.37
CA LEU A 386 -6.39 -24.95 -0.97
C LEU A 386 -7.36 -24.18 -1.86
N ILE A 387 -8.33 -23.51 -1.24
CA ILE A 387 -9.31 -22.65 -1.92
C ILE A 387 -9.03 -21.19 -1.53
N LEU A 388 -8.77 -20.35 -2.53
CA LEU A 388 -8.46 -18.92 -2.36
C LEU A 388 -9.64 -18.07 -2.86
N ASP A 389 -10.40 -17.48 -1.95
CA ASP A 389 -11.46 -16.55 -2.33
C ASP A 389 -10.87 -15.20 -2.73
N GLU A 390 -11.46 -14.53 -3.74
CA GLU A 390 -10.94 -13.33 -4.38
C GLU A 390 -9.44 -13.49 -4.79
N CYS A 391 -9.14 -14.58 -5.49
CA CYS A 391 -7.79 -15.01 -5.84
C CYS A 391 -7.01 -14.02 -6.73
N HIS A 392 -7.69 -13.02 -7.31
CA HIS A 392 -7.03 -11.93 -8.05
C HIS A 392 -6.06 -11.12 -7.17
N ASN A 393 -6.18 -11.23 -5.85
CA ASN A 393 -5.24 -10.63 -4.88
C ASN A 393 -3.88 -11.37 -4.81
N THR A 394 -3.68 -12.49 -5.53
CA THR A 394 -2.41 -13.24 -5.50
C THR A 394 -1.30 -12.52 -6.27
N THR A 395 -0.97 -11.31 -5.83
CA THR A 395 0.03 -10.43 -6.45
C THR A 395 0.89 -9.73 -5.40
N GLY A 396 2.08 -9.29 -5.79
CA GLY A 396 2.98 -8.48 -4.97
C GLY A 396 3.28 -9.09 -3.59
N LYS A 397 3.04 -8.36 -2.51
CA LYS A 397 3.26 -8.78 -1.12
C LYS A 397 2.02 -9.33 -0.42
N HIS A 398 0.92 -9.53 -1.14
CA HIS A 398 -0.30 -10.08 -0.54
C HIS A 398 -0.02 -11.47 0.07
N PRO A 399 -0.63 -11.81 1.24
CA PRO A 399 -0.43 -13.10 1.90
C PRO A 399 -0.67 -14.31 0.99
N TYR A 400 -1.66 -14.27 0.10
CA TYR A 400 -1.86 -15.30 -0.92
C TYR A 400 -0.61 -15.55 -1.76
N ASN A 401 0.03 -14.49 -2.23
CA ASN A 401 1.24 -14.61 -3.03
C ASN A 401 2.42 -15.16 -2.22
N MET A 402 2.48 -14.85 -0.91
CA MET A 402 3.50 -15.42 -0.01
C MET A 402 3.30 -16.93 0.17
N ILE A 403 2.07 -17.38 0.37
CA ILE A 403 1.71 -18.81 0.46
C ILE A 403 2.06 -19.52 -0.86
N MET A 404 1.63 -18.96 -1.98
CA MET A 404 1.86 -19.56 -3.30
C MET A 404 3.32 -19.55 -3.74
N ARG A 405 4.13 -18.59 -3.29
CA ARG A 405 5.58 -18.61 -3.49
C ARG A 405 6.23 -19.83 -2.82
N SER A 406 5.82 -20.16 -1.60
CA SER A 406 6.29 -21.37 -0.92
C SER A 406 5.82 -22.64 -1.64
N TYR A 407 4.59 -22.66 -2.14
CA TYR A 407 4.07 -23.75 -2.99
C TYR A 407 4.92 -23.94 -4.24
N LEU A 408 5.20 -22.86 -4.98
CA LEU A 408 5.99 -22.89 -6.21
C LEU A 408 7.47 -23.24 -5.95
N ASP A 409 8.04 -22.79 -4.83
CA ASP A 409 9.37 -23.20 -4.43
C ASP A 409 9.42 -24.71 -4.20
N ALA A 410 8.46 -25.26 -3.45
CA ALA A 410 8.38 -26.71 -3.25
C ALA A 410 8.15 -27.50 -4.54
N LYS A 411 7.37 -26.94 -5.50
CA LYS A 411 7.14 -27.53 -6.83
C LYS A 411 8.40 -27.53 -7.70
N LEU A 412 9.15 -26.44 -7.73
CA LEU A 412 10.29 -26.24 -8.63
C LEU A 412 11.62 -26.78 -8.08
N ASP A 413 11.74 -26.93 -6.73
CA ASP A 413 12.93 -27.50 -6.08
C ASP A 413 12.92 -29.05 -6.02
N SER A 414 11.78 -29.69 -6.33
CA SER A 414 11.59 -31.13 -6.23
C SER A 414 12.34 -31.89 -7.34
N GLY A 415 13.67 -32.02 -7.19
CA GLY A 415 14.44 -33.06 -7.87
C GLY A 415 14.13 -34.44 -7.25
N GLN A 416 13.58 -35.37 -8.00
CA GLN A 416 13.38 -36.81 -7.72
C GLN A 416 12.44 -37.24 -6.56
N ASN A 417 12.10 -36.41 -5.59
CA ASN A 417 11.06 -36.72 -4.58
C ASN A 417 9.87 -35.78 -4.76
N GLN A 418 8.94 -36.15 -5.62
CA GLN A 418 7.69 -35.43 -5.86
C GLN A 418 6.81 -35.48 -4.60
N ARG A 419 6.93 -34.46 -3.72
CA ARG A 419 5.98 -34.28 -2.61
C ARG A 419 4.60 -34.00 -3.22
N ARG A 420 3.58 -34.70 -2.74
CA ARG A 420 2.19 -34.42 -3.13
C ARG A 420 1.82 -33.01 -2.66
N LEU A 421 1.75 -32.05 -3.57
CA LEU A 421 1.28 -30.69 -3.28
C LEU A 421 -0.25 -30.65 -3.31
N PRO A 422 -0.91 -29.75 -2.54
CA PRO A 422 -2.35 -29.59 -2.57
C PRO A 422 -2.84 -29.10 -3.95
N GLN A 423 -4.06 -29.48 -4.30
CA GLN A 423 -4.77 -28.90 -5.44
C GLN A 423 -5.13 -27.44 -5.11
N ILE A 424 -5.02 -26.54 -6.08
CA ILE A 424 -5.29 -25.10 -5.92
C ILE A 424 -6.56 -24.73 -6.66
N VAL A 425 -7.48 -24.06 -5.96
CA VAL A 425 -8.71 -23.51 -6.53
C VAL A 425 -8.79 -22.02 -6.19
N GLY A 426 -8.77 -21.18 -7.19
CA GLY A 426 -8.98 -19.75 -7.05
C GLY A 426 -10.39 -19.35 -7.42
N LEU A 427 -11.08 -18.55 -6.62
CA LEU A 427 -12.40 -17.99 -6.91
C LEU A 427 -12.25 -16.49 -7.17
N THR A 428 -12.85 -15.97 -8.24
CA THR A 428 -12.85 -14.52 -8.51
C THR A 428 -14.01 -14.09 -9.39
N ALA A 429 -14.35 -12.80 -9.34
CA ALA A 429 -15.31 -12.21 -10.27
C ALA A 429 -14.63 -11.74 -11.59
N SER A 430 -13.33 -11.49 -11.57
CA SER A 430 -12.57 -11.06 -12.74
C SER A 430 -11.08 -11.38 -12.55
N VAL A 431 -10.43 -11.76 -13.64
CA VAL A 431 -8.97 -12.00 -13.71
C VAL A 431 -8.19 -10.79 -14.27
N GLY A 432 -8.88 -9.68 -14.52
CA GLY A 432 -8.27 -8.46 -15.07
C GLY A 432 -7.49 -7.67 -14.04
N ILE A 433 -6.29 -8.14 -13.71
CA ILE A 433 -5.36 -7.51 -12.75
C ILE A 433 -4.30 -6.67 -13.47
N GLY A 434 -3.72 -5.74 -12.74
CA GLY A 434 -2.64 -4.89 -13.23
C GLY A 434 -3.11 -3.80 -14.21
N SER A 435 -2.16 -3.01 -14.68
CA SER A 435 -2.38 -2.06 -15.77
C SER A 435 -2.07 -2.73 -17.11
N PHE A 436 -2.90 -2.50 -18.10
CA PHE A 436 -2.67 -2.95 -19.48
C PHE A 436 -3.29 -1.97 -20.46
N LYS A 437 -2.63 -1.78 -21.59
CA LYS A 437 -3.08 -0.88 -22.67
C LYS A 437 -3.71 -1.65 -23.82
N ASN A 438 -3.34 -2.90 -24.00
CA ASN A 438 -3.77 -3.74 -25.12
C ASN A 438 -4.07 -5.18 -24.68
N GLN A 439 -4.58 -5.98 -25.61
CA GLN A 439 -5.00 -7.35 -25.35
C GLN A 439 -3.82 -8.26 -24.97
N SER A 440 -2.65 -8.11 -25.60
CA SER A 440 -1.48 -8.94 -25.29
C SER A 440 -0.98 -8.74 -23.87
N GLU A 441 -0.93 -7.48 -23.39
CA GLU A 441 -0.58 -7.19 -21.99
C GLU A 441 -1.62 -7.75 -21.01
N ALA A 442 -2.91 -7.70 -21.36
CA ALA A 442 -3.95 -8.32 -20.55
C ALA A 442 -3.78 -9.85 -20.47
N GLU A 443 -3.47 -10.51 -21.58
CA GLU A 443 -3.18 -11.95 -21.61
C GLU A 443 -1.95 -12.28 -20.75
N ASP A 444 -0.89 -11.48 -20.81
CA ASP A 444 0.32 -11.68 -20.02
C ASP A 444 0.05 -11.50 -18.51
N ASN A 445 -0.73 -10.48 -18.12
CA ASN A 445 -1.14 -10.29 -16.73
C ASN A 445 -1.99 -11.46 -16.22
N ILE A 446 -2.91 -11.99 -17.04
CA ILE A 446 -3.72 -13.16 -16.69
C ILE A 446 -2.83 -14.40 -16.56
N CYS A 447 -1.89 -14.63 -17.49
CA CYS A 447 -0.93 -15.72 -17.40
C CYS A 447 -0.03 -15.59 -16.17
N GLN A 448 0.33 -14.37 -15.77
CA GLN A 448 1.08 -14.15 -14.53
C GLN A 448 0.26 -14.51 -13.28
N LEU A 449 -1.03 -14.17 -13.22
CA LEU A 449 -1.92 -14.59 -12.14
C LEU A 449 -2.04 -16.11 -12.10
N CYS A 450 -2.26 -16.74 -13.26
CA CYS A 450 -2.29 -18.20 -13.38
C CYS A 450 -0.96 -18.82 -12.93
N GLY A 451 0.18 -18.20 -13.29
CA GLY A 451 1.51 -18.61 -12.84
C GLY A 451 1.69 -18.53 -11.34
N ASN A 452 1.23 -17.44 -10.71
CA ASN A 452 1.28 -17.26 -9.25
C ASN A 452 0.46 -18.33 -8.52
N LEU A 453 -0.71 -18.70 -9.05
CA LEU A 453 -1.63 -19.69 -8.48
C LEU A 453 -1.33 -21.13 -8.93
N ASP A 454 -0.35 -21.33 -9.80
CA ASP A 454 -0.14 -22.60 -10.51
C ASP A 454 -1.42 -23.13 -11.19
N ALA A 455 -2.32 -22.24 -11.55
CA ALA A 455 -3.59 -22.61 -12.19
C ALA A 455 -3.38 -22.85 -13.68
N ARG A 456 -3.72 -24.05 -14.12
CA ARG A 456 -3.58 -24.47 -15.51
C ARG A 456 -4.85 -24.31 -16.32
N VAL A 457 -5.96 -24.06 -15.65
CA VAL A 457 -7.28 -23.88 -16.27
C VAL A 457 -7.93 -22.63 -15.71
N ILE A 458 -8.49 -21.80 -16.60
CA ILE A 458 -9.41 -20.72 -16.24
C ILE A 458 -10.82 -21.23 -16.60
N SER A 459 -11.62 -21.50 -15.60
CA SER A 459 -12.99 -21.97 -15.77
C SER A 459 -13.96 -20.79 -15.83
N THR A 460 -14.70 -20.69 -16.92
CA THR A 460 -15.76 -19.71 -17.15
C THR A 460 -16.97 -20.43 -17.72
N VAL A 461 -18.17 -19.84 -17.55
CA VAL A 461 -19.38 -20.40 -18.15
C VAL A 461 -19.40 -20.13 -19.64
N GLN A 462 -19.43 -21.14 -20.46
CA GLN A 462 -19.44 -21.08 -21.93
C GLN A 462 -20.68 -21.78 -22.51
N THR A 463 -20.94 -22.99 -22.06
CA THR A 463 -22.04 -23.86 -22.59
C THR A 463 -23.38 -23.48 -22.00
N HIS A 464 -23.42 -23.24 -20.68
CA HIS A 464 -24.63 -22.95 -19.94
C HIS A 464 -24.81 -21.45 -19.62
N ILE A 465 -24.49 -20.58 -20.59
CA ILE A 465 -24.53 -19.13 -20.39
C ILE A 465 -25.95 -18.59 -20.20
N ASP A 466 -26.93 -19.22 -20.84
CA ASP A 466 -28.32 -18.81 -20.72
C ASP A 466 -28.91 -19.21 -19.35
N ASP A 467 -28.49 -20.36 -18.81
CA ASP A 467 -28.80 -20.75 -17.43
C ASP A 467 -28.17 -19.72 -16.44
N LEU A 468 -26.90 -19.30 -16.65
CA LEU A 468 -26.30 -18.26 -15.85
C LEU A 468 -27.09 -16.94 -15.92
N ARG A 469 -27.47 -16.49 -17.12
CA ARG A 469 -28.20 -15.23 -17.35
C ARG A 469 -29.58 -15.23 -16.68
N HIS A 470 -30.20 -16.39 -16.56
CA HIS A 470 -31.48 -16.52 -15.86
C HIS A 470 -31.35 -16.18 -14.37
N TYR A 471 -30.24 -16.53 -13.74
CA TYR A 471 -30.02 -16.32 -12.30
C TYR A 471 -29.17 -15.12 -11.95
N VAL A 472 -28.33 -14.65 -12.86
CA VAL A 472 -27.37 -13.55 -12.63
C VAL A 472 -27.63 -12.43 -13.62
N HIS A 473 -28.22 -11.36 -13.12
CA HIS A 473 -28.54 -10.18 -13.92
C HIS A 473 -27.38 -9.19 -13.89
N THR A 474 -27.11 -8.61 -15.05
CA THR A 474 -26.13 -7.52 -15.18
C THR A 474 -26.89 -6.20 -15.20
N PRO A 475 -26.59 -5.24 -14.30
CA PRO A 475 -27.29 -3.97 -14.27
C PRO A 475 -27.06 -3.14 -15.54
N GLU A 476 -28.09 -2.45 -15.97
CA GLU A 476 -28.01 -1.41 -17.01
C GLU A 476 -27.20 -0.23 -16.47
N LYS A 477 -26.35 0.35 -17.31
CA LYS A 477 -25.45 1.43 -16.92
C LYS A 477 -25.81 2.74 -17.58
N ASP A 478 -25.93 3.79 -16.75
CA ASP A 478 -26.11 5.16 -17.22
C ASP A 478 -25.15 6.13 -16.51
N PHE A 479 -24.82 7.20 -17.19
CA PHE A 479 -23.88 8.22 -16.77
C PHE A 479 -24.53 9.60 -16.73
N TYR A 480 -24.50 10.24 -15.58
CA TYR A 480 -25.07 11.57 -15.35
C TYR A 480 -23.94 12.58 -15.13
N LEU A 481 -23.59 13.31 -16.20
CA LEU A 481 -22.70 14.46 -16.11
C LEU A 481 -23.50 15.70 -15.71
N VAL A 482 -23.32 16.14 -14.48
CA VAL A 482 -24.04 17.30 -13.95
C VAL A 482 -23.18 18.57 -14.07
N PRO A 483 -23.80 19.76 -14.12
CA PRO A 483 -23.06 21.01 -14.11
C PRO A 483 -22.21 21.13 -12.84
N LYS A 484 -21.01 21.67 -12.99
CA LYS A 484 -20.14 21.95 -11.84
C LYS A 484 -20.81 22.95 -10.92
N ARG A 485 -20.73 22.70 -9.60
CA ARG A 485 -21.23 23.63 -8.60
C ARG A 485 -20.56 24.99 -8.76
N GLN A 486 -21.34 26.06 -8.74
CA GLN A 486 -20.79 27.43 -8.77
C GLN A 486 -19.91 27.64 -7.53
N ALA A 487 -18.74 28.26 -7.72
CA ALA A 487 -17.82 28.57 -6.63
C ALA A 487 -18.54 29.38 -5.55
N ASN A 488 -18.55 28.88 -4.32
CA ASN A 488 -19.17 29.58 -3.22
C ASN A 488 -18.10 30.22 -2.31
N PRO A 489 -18.43 31.26 -1.57
CA PRO A 489 -17.49 31.93 -0.67
C PRO A 489 -16.95 31.02 0.42
N PHE A 490 -17.66 29.95 0.80
CA PHE A 490 -17.21 28.96 1.77
C PHE A 490 -15.85 28.36 1.39
N THR A 491 -15.70 27.90 0.15
CA THR A 491 -14.45 27.34 -0.35
C THR A 491 -13.28 28.31 -0.21
N ARG A 492 -13.50 29.58 -0.56
CA ARG A 492 -12.47 30.61 -0.46
C ARG A 492 -12.05 30.89 0.98
N ILE A 493 -13.02 30.95 1.91
CA ILE A 493 -12.74 31.14 3.35
C ILE A 493 -11.93 29.97 3.91
N ILE A 494 -12.32 28.74 3.57
CA ILE A 494 -11.61 27.55 4.06
C ILE A 494 -10.19 27.50 3.48
N TYR A 495 -10.00 27.86 2.21
CA TYR A 495 -8.66 27.96 1.62
C TYR A 495 -7.78 28.98 2.34
N ASP A 496 -8.32 30.14 2.72
CA ASP A 496 -7.59 31.15 3.49
C ASP A 496 -7.19 30.64 4.88
N ILE A 497 -8.09 29.92 5.57
CA ILE A 497 -7.79 29.31 6.86
C ILE A 497 -6.70 28.24 6.71
N MET A 498 -6.81 27.34 5.74
CA MET A 498 -5.85 26.27 5.50
C MET A 498 -4.47 26.84 5.14
N ALA A 499 -4.41 27.86 4.30
CA ALA A 499 -3.15 28.53 3.96
C ALA A 499 -2.48 29.19 5.19
N LYS A 500 -3.27 29.79 6.08
CA LYS A 500 -2.77 30.34 7.35
C LYS A 500 -2.21 29.24 8.26
N ILE A 501 -2.90 28.11 8.37
CA ILE A 501 -2.45 26.95 9.17
C ILE A 501 -1.16 26.38 8.59
N GLU A 502 -1.08 26.20 7.27
CA GLU A 502 0.18 25.75 6.62
C GLU A 502 1.32 26.76 6.86
N GLY A 503 1.02 28.07 6.82
CA GLY A 503 1.98 29.11 7.14
C GLY A 503 2.50 29.03 8.57
N LEU A 504 1.65 28.67 9.54
CA LEU A 504 2.06 28.40 10.93
C LEU A 504 2.91 27.14 11.03
N ALA A 505 2.49 26.06 10.40
CA ALA A 505 3.21 24.81 10.39
C ALA A 505 4.63 24.96 9.78
N LYS A 506 4.76 25.72 8.69
CA LYS A 506 6.06 26.05 8.07
C LYS A 506 6.98 26.85 8.97
N ARG A 507 6.45 27.71 9.84
CA ARG A 507 7.27 28.47 10.82
C ARG A 507 7.79 27.59 11.97
N VAL A 508 7.03 26.55 12.33
CA VAL A 508 7.44 25.60 13.37
C VAL A 508 8.44 24.61 12.84
N TYR A 509 8.23 24.12 11.61
CA TYR A 509 9.13 23.17 10.96
C TYR A 509 8.93 23.17 9.44
N ASN A 510 9.97 22.85 8.67
CA ASN A 510 9.84 22.73 7.23
C ASN A 510 9.03 21.47 6.85
N ILE A 511 7.70 21.61 6.83
CA ILE A 511 6.77 20.51 6.52
C ILE A 511 6.89 19.99 5.08
N GLU A 512 7.45 20.78 4.16
CA GLU A 512 7.67 20.36 2.77
C GLU A 512 8.75 19.29 2.69
N SER A 513 9.74 19.34 3.58
CA SER A 513 10.77 18.29 3.69
C SER A 513 10.22 16.95 4.23
N LEU A 514 9.02 16.96 4.82
CA LEU A 514 8.38 15.78 5.41
C LEU A 514 7.54 14.98 4.41
N SER A 515 7.24 15.48 3.22
CA SER A 515 6.49 14.76 2.21
C SER A 515 6.97 15.15 0.82
N SER A 516 7.13 14.16 -0.04
CA SER A 516 7.47 14.33 -1.46
C SER A 516 6.25 14.49 -2.37
N ILE A 517 5.04 14.60 -1.81
CA ILE A 517 3.81 14.74 -2.59
C ILE A 517 3.70 16.21 -3.04
N GLU A 518 3.86 16.41 -4.35
CA GLU A 518 3.68 17.67 -5.04
C GLU A 518 2.24 17.79 -5.58
N ASN A 519 1.86 18.99 -6.05
CA ASN A 519 0.55 19.26 -6.66
C ASN A 519 -0.64 18.78 -5.80
N ARG A 520 -0.62 19.12 -4.53
CA ARG A 520 -1.66 18.81 -3.56
C ARG A 520 -2.72 19.90 -3.53
N ASP A 521 -3.83 19.66 -4.17
CA ASP A 521 -4.96 20.61 -4.15
C ASP A 521 -5.81 20.39 -2.89
N TYR A 522 -6.27 21.48 -2.28
CA TYR A 522 -7.22 21.42 -1.18
C TYR A 522 -8.54 20.75 -1.61
N GLY A 523 -9.13 19.95 -0.75
CA GLY A 523 -10.33 19.17 -1.06
C GLY A 523 -10.06 17.88 -1.84
N SER A 524 -8.80 17.44 -1.96
CA SER A 524 -8.41 16.22 -2.69
C SER A 524 -7.91 15.10 -1.79
N GLN A 525 -7.95 13.87 -2.29
CA GLN A 525 -7.33 12.72 -1.65
C GLN A 525 -5.79 12.82 -1.60
N LYS A 526 -5.18 13.47 -2.61
CA LYS A 526 -3.72 13.73 -2.60
C LYS A 526 -3.31 14.60 -1.41
N TYR A 527 -4.15 15.60 -1.09
CA TYR A 527 -3.91 16.42 0.08
C TYR A 527 -4.03 15.64 1.39
N GLU A 528 -5.03 14.78 1.51
CA GLU A 528 -5.16 13.87 2.67
C GLU A 528 -3.94 12.95 2.79
N GLN A 529 -3.47 12.37 1.69
CA GLN A 529 -2.26 11.55 1.66
C GLN A 529 -1.04 12.30 2.15
N TRP A 530 -0.85 13.53 1.71
CA TRP A 530 0.22 14.40 2.17
C TRP A 530 0.16 14.64 3.68
N ILE A 531 -1.03 14.95 4.24
CA ILE A 531 -1.24 15.09 5.69
C ILE A 531 -0.77 13.83 6.43
N VAL A 532 -1.21 12.67 5.98
CA VAL A 532 -0.86 11.39 6.61
C VAL A 532 0.65 11.13 6.56
N ASP A 533 1.31 11.46 5.46
CA ASP A 533 2.76 11.31 5.34
C ASP A 533 3.51 12.27 6.26
N VAL A 534 3.06 13.52 6.37
CA VAL A 534 3.59 14.50 7.33
C VAL A 534 3.42 13.97 8.76
N GLN A 535 2.23 13.49 9.13
CA GLN A 535 1.98 12.92 10.47
C GLN A 535 2.86 11.70 10.78
N LYS A 536 3.07 10.81 9.79
CA LYS A 536 3.96 9.66 9.96
C LYS A 536 5.41 10.09 10.21
N LYS A 537 5.89 11.06 9.44
CA LYS A 537 7.27 11.54 9.55
C LYS A 537 7.50 12.42 10.78
N CYS A 538 6.50 13.17 11.23
CA CYS A 538 6.57 13.89 12.51
C CYS A 538 6.84 12.97 13.70
N ARG A 539 6.29 11.75 13.70
CA ARG A 539 6.56 10.76 14.77
C ARG A 539 8.01 10.27 14.82
N VAL A 540 8.77 10.53 13.77
CA VAL A 540 10.15 10.05 13.58
C VAL A 540 11.13 11.23 13.49
N LEU A 541 10.68 12.45 13.79
CA LEU A 541 11.53 13.64 13.86
C LEU A 541 12.56 13.48 14.98
N HIS A 542 13.80 13.84 14.68
CA HIS A 542 14.92 13.86 15.64
C HIS A 542 15.55 15.24 15.65
N LEU A 543 15.21 16.03 16.67
CA LEU A 543 15.83 17.29 16.95
C LEU A 543 16.89 17.12 18.05
N LYS A 544 17.83 18.05 18.12
CA LYS A 544 18.90 18.00 19.13
C LYS A 544 18.36 18.19 20.56
N ASP A 545 17.27 18.94 20.72
CA ASP A 545 16.56 19.18 21.97
C ASP A 545 15.26 18.37 21.97
N GLN A 546 15.11 17.52 22.98
CA GLN A 546 13.96 16.65 23.15
C GLN A 546 12.67 17.40 23.53
N GLN A 547 12.79 18.50 24.28
CA GLN A 547 11.62 19.31 24.64
C GLN A 547 11.11 20.04 23.39
N GLU A 548 12.01 20.57 22.59
CA GLU A 548 11.69 21.20 21.32
C GLU A 548 11.10 20.19 20.32
N GLU A 549 11.65 18.97 20.22
CA GLU A 549 11.09 17.89 19.40
C GLU A 549 9.65 17.57 19.80
N SER A 550 9.37 17.39 21.10
CA SER A 550 8.02 17.07 21.57
C SER A 550 7.05 18.22 21.27
N ARG A 551 7.50 19.48 21.43
CA ARG A 551 6.70 20.66 21.11
C ARG A 551 6.39 20.75 19.62
N VAL A 552 7.39 20.56 18.77
CA VAL A 552 7.26 20.60 17.31
C VAL A 552 6.33 19.47 16.84
N CYS A 553 6.54 18.25 17.30
CA CYS A 553 5.71 17.10 16.92
C CYS A 553 4.25 17.29 17.32
N ARG A 554 3.98 17.80 18.53
CA ARG A 554 2.60 18.09 19.00
C ARG A 554 1.97 19.18 18.14
N ALA A 555 2.67 20.29 17.91
CA ALA A 555 2.17 21.39 17.09
C ALA A 555 1.87 20.94 15.67
N LEU A 556 2.78 20.19 15.02
CA LEU A 556 2.57 19.66 13.68
C LEU A 556 1.42 18.66 13.61
N PHE A 557 1.23 17.85 14.66
CA PHE A 557 0.09 16.95 14.74
C PHE A 557 -1.23 17.74 14.79
N ASN A 558 -1.32 18.77 15.63
CA ASN A 558 -2.50 19.63 15.72
C ASN A 558 -2.77 20.35 14.40
N TYR A 559 -1.75 20.97 13.77
CA TYR A 559 -1.90 21.61 12.45
C TYR A 559 -2.44 20.64 11.41
N THR A 560 -1.86 19.44 11.31
CA THR A 560 -2.24 18.46 10.31
C THR A 560 -3.62 17.88 10.58
N GLU A 561 -4.04 17.72 11.83
CA GLU A 561 -5.39 17.25 12.15
C GLU A 561 -6.44 18.31 11.77
N HIS A 562 -6.18 19.59 12.07
CA HIS A 562 -7.03 20.68 11.59
C HIS A 562 -7.11 20.74 10.06
N LEU A 563 -5.97 20.70 9.36
CA LEU A 563 -5.93 20.69 7.91
C LEU A 563 -6.73 19.53 7.31
N ARG A 564 -6.67 18.35 7.92
CA ARG A 564 -7.44 17.18 7.52
C ARG A 564 -8.94 17.43 7.61
N LYS A 565 -9.40 17.99 8.73
CA LYS A 565 -10.82 18.31 8.92
C LYS A 565 -11.33 19.39 7.98
N TYR A 566 -10.51 20.39 7.68
CA TYR A 566 -10.85 21.39 6.68
C TYR A 566 -10.90 20.80 5.26
N ASN A 567 -9.98 19.87 4.94
CA ASN A 567 -10.01 19.16 3.67
C ASN A 567 -11.28 18.30 3.52
N ASP A 568 -11.69 17.58 4.56
CA ASP A 568 -12.94 16.82 4.59
C ASP A 568 -14.16 17.76 4.39
N ALA A 569 -14.15 18.92 5.03
CA ALA A 569 -15.22 19.92 4.89
C ALA A 569 -15.32 20.49 3.48
N LEU A 570 -14.19 20.67 2.79
CA LEU A 570 -14.20 21.07 1.38
C LEU A 570 -14.84 20.00 0.49
N ILE A 571 -14.52 18.71 0.74
CA ILE A 571 -15.14 17.59 0.02
C ILE A 571 -16.64 17.54 0.28
N ILE A 572 -17.07 17.69 1.55
CA ILE A 572 -18.51 17.74 1.90
C ILE A 572 -19.17 18.94 1.20
N ASN A 573 -18.55 20.12 1.22
CA ASN A 573 -19.12 21.30 0.57
C ASN A 573 -19.24 21.14 -0.94
N GLU A 574 -18.31 20.47 -1.61
CA GLU A 574 -18.35 20.19 -3.05
C GLU A 574 -19.42 19.16 -3.43
N ASP A 575 -19.55 18.09 -2.63
CA ASP A 575 -20.37 16.93 -2.96
C ASP A 575 -21.70 16.88 -2.18
N ALA A 576 -21.90 17.68 -1.13
CA ALA A 576 -23.13 17.79 -0.35
C ALA A 576 -23.53 19.24 -0.11
N ARG A 577 -24.07 19.59 1.07
CA ARG A 577 -24.52 20.95 1.39
C ARG A 577 -23.43 21.71 2.15
N THR A 578 -23.39 23.05 1.96
CA THR A 578 -22.52 23.93 2.77
C THR A 578 -22.84 23.84 4.26
N LYS A 579 -24.14 23.66 4.62
CA LYS A 579 -24.60 23.43 5.99
C LYS A 579 -23.89 22.22 6.62
N ASP A 580 -23.84 21.09 5.93
CA ASP A 580 -23.25 19.85 6.44
C ASP A 580 -21.74 20.02 6.67
N ALA A 581 -21.06 20.74 5.76
CA ALA A 581 -19.63 21.06 5.89
C ALA A 581 -19.34 21.94 7.11
N LEU A 582 -20.20 22.93 7.36
CA LEU A 582 -20.09 23.81 8.53
C LEU A 582 -20.38 23.08 9.84
N GLU A 583 -21.42 22.23 9.87
CA GLU A 583 -21.73 21.41 11.05
C GLU A 583 -20.59 20.44 11.39
N TYR A 584 -20.00 19.81 10.37
CA TYR A 584 -18.83 18.91 10.55
C TYR A 584 -17.66 19.64 11.20
N LEU A 585 -17.32 20.86 10.72
CA LEU A 585 -16.25 21.65 11.29
C LEU A 585 -16.60 22.18 12.69
N SER A 586 -17.84 22.65 12.90
CA SER A 586 -18.28 23.16 14.21
C SER A 586 -18.22 22.08 15.27
N ALA A 587 -18.67 20.86 14.95
CA ALA A 587 -18.58 19.72 15.88
C ALA A 587 -17.13 19.36 16.21
N PHE A 588 -16.22 19.41 15.23
CA PHE A 588 -14.80 19.18 15.48
C PHE A 588 -14.19 20.26 16.39
N ILE A 589 -14.44 21.53 16.12
CA ILE A 589 -13.92 22.65 16.93
C ILE A 589 -14.45 22.56 18.38
N GLU A 590 -15.71 22.20 18.56
CA GLU A 590 -16.29 21.98 19.89
C GLU A 590 -15.63 20.81 20.63
N GLN A 591 -15.37 19.70 19.94
CA GLN A 591 -14.62 18.58 20.52
C GLN A 591 -13.21 18.98 20.96
N VAL A 592 -12.48 19.76 20.13
CA VAL A 592 -11.15 20.28 20.48
C VAL A 592 -11.21 21.13 21.75
N LYS A 593 -12.20 22.01 21.84
CA LYS A 593 -12.39 22.86 23.04
C LYS A 593 -12.67 22.04 24.30
N ASN A 594 -13.52 21.05 24.20
CA ASN A 594 -13.93 20.19 25.32
C ASN A 594 -12.79 19.25 25.79
N ALA A 595 -11.84 18.92 24.93
CA ALA A 595 -10.68 18.10 25.25
C ALA A 595 -9.57 18.85 26.02
N GLY A 596 -9.70 20.16 26.22
CA GLY A 596 -8.68 21.01 26.85
C GLY A 596 -7.55 21.36 25.88
N HIS A 597 -7.78 22.33 25.04
CA HIS A 597 -6.86 22.76 23.98
C HIS A 597 -5.64 23.52 24.50
N ASP A 598 -4.48 23.25 23.92
CA ASP A 598 -3.23 23.97 24.14
C ASP A 598 -3.20 25.32 23.40
N ASP A 599 -2.15 26.10 23.58
CA ASP A 599 -2.03 27.41 22.94
C ASP A 599 -2.05 27.33 21.40
N THR A 600 -1.50 26.26 20.82
CA THR A 600 -1.53 25.99 19.39
C THR A 600 -2.98 25.78 18.91
N GLU A 601 -3.71 24.91 19.57
CA GLU A 601 -5.11 24.62 19.23
C GLU A 601 -6.01 25.84 19.47
N ARG A 602 -5.72 26.64 20.53
CA ARG A 602 -6.43 27.89 20.79
C ARG A 602 -6.28 28.89 19.64
N GLN A 603 -5.05 29.01 19.09
CA GLN A 603 -4.81 29.84 17.92
C GLN A 603 -5.56 29.33 16.68
N LEU A 604 -5.59 28.00 16.44
CA LEU A 604 -6.27 27.38 15.30
C LEU A 604 -7.79 27.55 15.39
N THR A 605 -8.36 27.35 16.58
CA THR A 605 -9.81 27.57 16.79
C THR A 605 -10.22 29.03 16.59
N THR A 606 -9.38 29.99 16.98
CA THR A 606 -9.63 31.42 16.75
C THR A 606 -9.75 31.76 15.27
N TYR A 607 -8.99 31.12 14.39
CA TYR A 607 -9.14 31.33 12.94
C TYR A 607 -10.53 30.91 12.44
N PHE A 608 -11.05 29.79 12.91
CA PHE A 608 -12.41 29.36 12.55
C PHE A 608 -13.47 30.30 13.12
N GLU A 609 -13.36 30.69 14.39
CA GLU A 609 -14.29 31.56 15.08
C GLU A 609 -14.40 32.94 14.42
N GLY A 610 -13.28 33.48 13.95
CA GLY A 610 -13.25 34.76 13.21
C GLY A 610 -14.11 34.76 11.95
N TYR A 611 -14.33 33.61 11.34
CA TYR A 611 -15.17 33.45 10.14
C TYR A 611 -16.54 32.80 10.44
N GLN A 612 -16.80 32.33 11.66
CA GLN A 612 -17.99 31.54 11.99
C GLN A 612 -19.32 32.25 11.67
N GLY A 613 -19.42 33.55 11.97
CA GLY A 613 -20.62 34.35 11.65
C GLY A 613 -20.87 34.43 10.14
N LEU A 614 -19.81 34.64 9.36
CA LEU A 614 -19.90 34.70 7.88
C LEU A 614 -20.26 33.30 7.31
N LEU A 615 -19.65 32.25 7.82
CA LEU A 615 -19.91 30.86 7.42
C LEU A 615 -21.35 30.45 7.72
N ARG A 616 -21.91 30.87 8.88
CA ARG A 616 -23.32 30.63 9.24
C ARG A 616 -24.26 31.34 8.27
N ASN A 617 -24.00 32.60 7.96
CA ASN A 617 -24.80 33.34 6.99
C ASN A 617 -24.80 32.71 5.60
N LEU A 618 -23.65 32.15 5.17
CA LEU A 618 -23.53 31.40 3.93
C LEU A 618 -24.30 30.07 3.95
N SER A 619 -24.42 29.43 5.11
CA SER A 619 -25.16 28.16 5.23
C SER A 619 -26.68 28.33 5.28
N THR A 620 -27.17 29.49 5.71
CA THR A 620 -28.61 29.80 5.86
C THR A 620 -29.16 30.65 4.73
N GLY A 621 -28.32 31.41 4.01
CA GLY A 621 -28.72 32.19 2.86
C GLY A 621 -29.09 31.30 1.64
N GLY A 622 -30.22 31.56 0.99
CA GLY A 622 -30.83 30.78 -0.10
C GLY A 622 -29.86 30.46 -1.28
N GLN A 623 -28.84 29.67 -1.01
CA GLN A 623 -27.91 29.18 -2.03
C GLN A 623 -28.65 28.21 -2.97
N LYS A 624 -28.34 28.29 -4.28
CA LYS A 624 -28.77 27.26 -5.23
C LYS A 624 -28.34 25.89 -4.72
N GLU A 625 -29.26 24.97 -4.77
CA GLU A 625 -29.00 23.55 -4.43
C GLU A 625 -27.82 23.01 -5.23
N ASN A 626 -27.04 22.12 -4.61
CA ASN A 626 -25.94 21.48 -5.29
C ASN A 626 -26.47 20.64 -6.46
N PRO A 627 -26.02 20.89 -7.72
CA PRO A 627 -26.55 20.17 -8.88
C PRO A 627 -26.45 18.65 -8.77
N LYS A 628 -25.41 18.14 -8.09
CA LYS A 628 -25.25 16.70 -7.83
C LYS A 628 -26.31 16.16 -6.88
N LEU A 629 -26.66 16.91 -5.84
CA LEU A 629 -27.74 16.51 -4.92
C LEU A 629 -29.10 16.58 -5.60
N ALA A 630 -29.36 17.60 -6.39
CA ALA A 630 -30.60 17.73 -7.15
C ALA A 630 -30.80 16.55 -8.12
N GLU A 631 -29.72 16.15 -8.83
CA GLU A 631 -29.76 14.98 -9.72
C GLU A 631 -29.95 13.67 -8.92
N LEU A 632 -29.23 13.52 -7.82
CA LEU A 632 -29.39 12.33 -6.95
C LEU A 632 -30.81 12.26 -6.40
N GLN A 633 -31.40 13.35 -5.96
CA GLN A 633 -32.79 13.42 -5.50
C GLN A 633 -33.76 13.01 -6.61
N PHE A 634 -33.61 13.60 -7.80
CA PHE A 634 -34.46 13.28 -8.94
C PHE A 634 -34.39 11.78 -9.28
N ILE A 635 -33.22 11.21 -9.35
CA ILE A 635 -33.03 9.77 -9.63
C ILE A 635 -33.67 8.92 -8.53
N LEU A 636 -33.46 9.24 -7.25
CA LEU A 636 -34.07 8.48 -6.15
C LEU A 636 -35.60 8.58 -6.20
N GLU A 637 -36.17 9.78 -6.34
CA GLU A 637 -37.61 9.98 -6.42
C GLU A 637 -38.22 9.23 -7.62
N GLU A 638 -37.57 9.27 -8.78
CA GLU A 638 -38.03 8.57 -9.98
C GLU A 638 -38.03 7.06 -9.77
N GLN A 639 -36.93 6.50 -9.31
CA GLN A 639 -36.77 5.05 -9.15
C GLN A 639 -37.74 4.48 -8.10
N TYR A 640 -37.94 5.16 -6.96
CA TYR A 640 -38.85 4.74 -5.91
C TYR A 640 -40.32 5.00 -6.25
N ARG A 641 -40.61 5.96 -7.14
CA ARG A 641 -41.97 6.15 -7.69
C ARG A 641 -42.34 5.00 -8.63
N HIS A 642 -41.40 4.45 -9.39
CA HIS A 642 -41.63 3.34 -10.29
C HIS A 642 -41.76 2.01 -9.53
N ASN A 643 -40.99 1.84 -8.45
CA ASN A 643 -41.00 0.62 -7.65
C ASN A 643 -40.64 0.96 -6.18
N GLU A 644 -41.66 0.91 -5.32
CA GLU A 644 -41.53 1.21 -3.89
C GLU A 644 -40.66 0.19 -3.13
N GLU A 645 -40.55 -1.05 -3.66
CA GLU A 645 -39.73 -2.13 -3.09
C GLU A 645 -38.24 -2.04 -3.50
N THR A 646 -37.87 -0.96 -4.18
CA THR A 646 -36.48 -0.75 -4.60
C THR A 646 -35.56 -0.74 -3.38
N LYS A 647 -34.48 -1.51 -3.44
CA LYS A 647 -33.33 -1.43 -2.53
C LYS A 647 -32.13 -0.86 -3.27
N SER A 648 -31.52 0.17 -2.69
CA SER A 648 -30.42 0.89 -3.33
C SER A 648 -29.16 0.91 -2.48
N VAL A 649 -28.00 0.90 -3.16
CA VAL A 649 -26.69 1.13 -2.55
C VAL A 649 -26.06 2.36 -3.18
N LEU A 650 -25.65 3.31 -2.35
CA LEU A 650 -24.99 4.55 -2.74
C LEU A 650 -23.51 4.52 -2.33
N PHE A 651 -22.62 4.39 -3.30
CA PHE A 651 -21.18 4.39 -3.06
C PHE A 651 -20.62 5.82 -3.06
N VAL A 652 -19.82 6.13 -2.03
CA VAL A 652 -19.19 7.45 -1.82
C VAL A 652 -17.73 7.32 -1.42
N ARG A 653 -16.94 8.37 -1.65
CA ARG A 653 -15.48 8.35 -1.45
C ARG A 653 -15.05 8.36 0.02
N THR A 654 -15.72 9.13 0.87
CA THR A 654 -15.28 9.38 2.25
C THR A 654 -16.37 9.10 3.27
N ARG A 655 -15.95 8.80 4.50
CA ARG A 655 -16.86 8.58 5.65
C ARG A 655 -17.67 9.84 5.97
N ALA A 656 -16.99 10.99 5.95
CA ALA A 656 -17.60 12.26 6.25
C ALA A 656 -18.72 12.61 5.24
N LEU A 657 -18.49 12.31 3.94
CA LEU A 657 -19.51 12.47 2.90
C LEU A 657 -20.69 11.50 3.11
N ALA A 658 -20.42 10.23 3.50
CA ALA A 658 -21.48 9.27 3.79
C ALA A 658 -22.41 9.75 4.89
N ASP A 659 -21.86 10.31 5.96
CA ASP A 659 -22.66 10.87 7.07
C ASP A 659 -23.42 12.15 6.66
N ALA A 660 -22.81 13.01 5.86
CA ALA A 660 -23.46 14.20 5.32
C ALA A 660 -24.67 13.85 4.43
N LEU A 661 -24.52 12.86 3.53
CA LEU A 661 -25.62 12.40 2.67
C LEU A 661 -26.71 11.67 3.47
N ARG A 662 -26.36 10.95 4.52
CA ARG A 662 -27.34 10.37 5.44
C ARG A 662 -28.20 11.46 6.05
N LYS A 663 -27.60 12.50 6.64
CA LYS A 663 -28.31 13.64 7.21
C LYS A 663 -29.19 14.35 6.19
N TRP A 664 -28.65 14.53 4.97
CA TRP A 664 -29.41 15.18 3.89
C TRP A 664 -30.67 14.37 3.51
N ILE A 665 -30.59 13.05 3.39
CA ILE A 665 -31.74 12.19 3.12
C ILE A 665 -32.76 12.22 4.27
N GLU A 666 -32.30 12.16 5.52
CA GLU A 666 -33.15 12.18 6.71
C GLU A 666 -33.90 13.51 6.88
N GLU A 667 -33.31 14.62 6.47
CA GLU A 667 -33.88 15.96 6.50
C GLU A 667 -34.78 16.29 5.27
N SER A 668 -34.66 15.52 4.19
CA SER A 668 -35.46 15.76 2.98
C SER A 668 -36.85 15.18 3.13
N ASP A 669 -37.88 16.03 2.97
CA ASP A 669 -39.29 15.58 3.08
C ASP A 669 -39.67 14.50 2.06
N SER A 670 -39.05 14.55 0.87
CA SER A 670 -39.31 13.59 -0.20
C SER A 670 -38.50 12.30 -0.08
N LEU A 671 -37.39 12.28 0.68
CA LEU A 671 -36.46 11.14 0.74
C LEU A 671 -36.39 10.47 2.13
N LYS A 672 -36.88 11.11 3.20
CA LYS A 672 -36.80 10.59 4.59
C LYS A 672 -37.38 9.20 4.79
N PHE A 673 -38.34 8.77 3.92
CA PHE A 673 -38.90 7.43 3.95
C PHE A 673 -37.89 6.34 3.60
N LEU A 674 -36.74 6.69 2.98
CA LEU A 674 -35.69 5.75 2.62
C LEU A 674 -34.92 5.20 3.83
N LYS A 675 -34.95 5.89 4.97
CA LYS A 675 -34.26 5.50 6.22
C LYS A 675 -32.83 5.02 5.98
N PRO A 676 -31.89 5.91 5.63
CA PRO A 676 -30.57 5.55 5.15
C PRO A 676 -29.73 4.82 6.21
N GLY A 677 -29.20 3.65 5.85
CA GLY A 677 -28.14 2.96 6.59
C GLY A 677 -26.77 3.42 6.11
N VAL A 678 -25.75 3.50 7.01
CA VAL A 678 -24.38 3.84 6.63
C VAL A 678 -23.46 2.67 6.92
N LEU A 679 -22.65 2.26 5.93
CA LEU A 679 -21.68 1.18 6.03
C LEU A 679 -20.27 1.71 5.72
N ILE A 680 -19.46 1.87 6.77
CA ILE A 680 -18.11 2.44 6.68
C ILE A 680 -17.07 1.51 7.32
N GLY A 681 -15.79 1.68 6.94
CA GLY A 681 -14.70 0.87 7.47
C GLY A 681 -14.44 1.10 8.96
N ARG A 682 -13.71 0.18 9.59
CA ARG A 682 -13.22 0.34 10.96
C ARG A 682 -12.37 1.62 11.06
N GLY A 683 -12.58 2.45 12.07
CA GLY A 683 -11.74 3.62 12.34
C GLY A 683 -10.51 3.20 13.13
N ARG A 684 -9.40 3.92 12.94
CA ARG A 684 -8.23 3.80 13.84
C ARG A 684 -8.59 4.35 15.20
N LYS A 685 -8.34 3.59 16.26
CA LYS A 685 -8.54 4.01 17.68
C LYS A 685 -7.58 5.13 18.15
N SER A 686 -6.84 5.78 17.27
CA SER A 686 -5.71 6.62 17.66
C SER A 686 -6.04 8.05 18.08
N SER A 687 -7.30 8.49 18.01
CA SER A 687 -7.69 9.75 18.63
C SER A 687 -9.15 9.72 19.06
N GLN A 688 -9.40 10.13 20.28
CA GLN A 688 -10.76 10.42 20.80
C GLN A 688 -11.46 11.55 20.01
N LEU A 689 -10.72 12.25 19.15
CA LEU A 689 -11.14 13.40 18.34
C LEU A 689 -11.62 13.05 16.93
N THR A 690 -11.36 11.83 16.44
CA THR A 690 -11.83 11.40 15.12
C THR A 690 -13.03 10.48 15.27
N GLY A 691 -14.10 10.76 14.55
CA GLY A 691 -15.33 9.97 14.56
C GLY A 691 -15.03 8.47 14.50
N SER A 692 -15.55 7.73 15.47
CA SER A 692 -15.33 6.30 15.66
C SER A 692 -15.77 5.56 14.40
N GLY A 693 -14.89 4.72 13.82
CA GLY A 693 -15.30 3.74 12.81
C GLY A 693 -16.32 2.77 13.39
N MET A 694 -17.11 2.16 12.52
CA MET A 694 -18.12 1.19 12.95
C MET A 694 -17.47 -0.05 13.57
N THR A 695 -18.05 -0.52 14.67
CA THR A 695 -17.74 -1.84 15.24
C THR A 695 -18.35 -2.96 14.37
N LEU A 696 -17.86 -4.17 14.49
CA LEU A 696 -18.45 -5.35 13.80
C LEU A 696 -19.95 -5.50 14.12
N THR A 697 -20.32 -5.35 15.37
CA THR A 697 -21.72 -5.44 15.83
C THR A 697 -22.59 -4.36 15.19
N SER A 698 -22.07 -3.12 15.11
CA SER A 698 -22.80 -2.01 14.47
C SER A 698 -22.98 -2.24 12.97
N LYS A 699 -21.94 -2.74 12.27
CA LYS A 699 -22.06 -3.10 10.84
C LYS A 699 -23.11 -4.19 10.61
N LYS A 700 -23.09 -5.22 11.45
CA LYS A 700 -24.04 -6.32 11.37
C LYS A 700 -25.48 -5.81 11.57
N GLY A 701 -25.72 -4.96 12.58
CA GLY A 701 -27.01 -4.34 12.80
C GLY A 701 -27.52 -3.51 11.61
N VAL A 702 -26.66 -2.73 10.94
CA VAL A 702 -27.03 -1.98 9.72
C VAL A 702 -27.37 -2.91 8.56
N LEU A 703 -26.59 -3.97 8.34
CA LEU A 703 -26.85 -4.94 7.29
C LEU A 703 -28.12 -5.74 7.55
N ASP A 704 -28.38 -6.13 8.78
CA ASP A 704 -29.59 -6.84 9.19
C ASP A 704 -30.84 -5.95 9.01
N SER A 705 -30.76 -4.67 9.40
CA SER A 705 -31.81 -3.69 9.13
C SER A 705 -32.09 -3.49 7.64
N PHE A 706 -31.03 -3.55 6.81
CA PHE A 706 -31.17 -3.45 5.35
C PHE A 706 -31.67 -4.76 4.71
N LYS A 707 -31.38 -5.94 5.31
CA LYS A 707 -31.84 -7.26 4.85
C LYS A 707 -33.32 -7.51 5.15
N ASN A 708 -33.84 -6.99 6.28
CA ASN A 708 -35.20 -7.26 6.72
C ASN A 708 -36.26 -6.69 5.76
N LEU A 709 -37.31 -7.48 5.51
CA LEU A 709 -38.43 -7.12 4.65
C LEU A 709 -39.34 -6.05 5.27
N ASP A 710 -39.35 -5.91 6.61
CA ASP A 710 -40.20 -4.99 7.38
C ASP A 710 -39.79 -3.52 7.30
N ASN A 711 -39.19 -3.10 6.20
CA ASN A 711 -39.04 -1.70 5.80
C ASN A 711 -38.24 -0.76 6.73
N GLN A 712 -37.18 -1.27 7.36
CA GLN A 712 -36.40 -0.36 8.22
C GLN A 712 -35.43 0.52 7.43
N SER A 713 -34.74 0.00 6.40
CA SER A 713 -33.81 0.76 5.56
C SER A 713 -33.94 0.37 4.08
N LYS A 714 -34.17 1.36 3.22
CA LYS A 714 -34.31 1.17 1.75
C LYS A 714 -33.02 1.54 1.00
N ILE A 715 -32.15 2.37 1.58
CA ILE A 715 -30.89 2.82 0.98
C ILE A 715 -29.71 2.60 1.93
N LEU A 716 -28.64 2.01 1.41
CA LEU A 716 -27.37 1.81 2.10
C LEU A 716 -26.33 2.75 1.52
N ILE A 717 -25.80 3.67 2.31
CA ILE A 717 -24.69 4.56 1.92
C ILE A 717 -23.40 3.89 2.35
N ALA A 718 -22.51 3.64 1.40
CA ALA A 718 -21.32 2.83 1.64
C ALA A 718 -20.03 3.47 1.10
N THR A 719 -18.93 3.24 1.80
CA THR A 719 -17.58 3.49 1.28
C THR A 719 -17.01 2.20 0.68
N SER A 720 -15.74 2.20 0.30
CA SER A 720 -15.05 1.04 -0.30
C SER A 720 -15.14 -0.28 0.50
N VAL A 721 -15.60 -0.25 1.74
CA VAL A 721 -15.84 -1.47 2.54
C VAL A 721 -16.90 -2.37 1.93
N ALA A 722 -17.88 -1.81 1.24
CA ALA A 722 -18.98 -2.56 0.64
C ALA A 722 -18.70 -3.07 -0.78
N ASP A 723 -17.53 -2.72 -1.34
CA ASP A 723 -17.18 -3.12 -2.71
C ASP A 723 -17.01 -4.64 -2.81
N GLU A 724 -16.35 -5.24 -1.83
CA GLU A 724 -15.85 -6.61 -1.89
C GLU A 724 -16.29 -7.45 -0.68
N GLY A 725 -16.77 -8.64 -0.94
CA GLY A 725 -16.94 -9.72 0.02
C GLY A 725 -18.11 -9.63 1.00
N ILE A 726 -18.64 -8.45 1.31
CA ILE A 726 -19.77 -8.32 2.23
C ILE A 726 -21.06 -8.76 1.54
N ASP A 727 -21.86 -9.59 2.22
CA ASP A 727 -23.16 -10.02 1.73
C ASP A 727 -24.21 -8.92 1.89
N ILE A 728 -24.36 -8.15 0.83
CA ILE A 728 -25.43 -7.16 0.66
C ILE A 728 -26.56 -7.84 -0.11
N PRO A 729 -27.84 -7.71 0.33
CA PRO A 729 -28.97 -8.28 -0.38
C PRO A 729 -29.07 -7.77 -1.81
N GLN A 730 -29.92 -8.40 -2.61
CA GLN A 730 -30.14 -7.98 -4.00
C GLN A 730 -30.63 -6.54 -4.05
N CYS A 731 -29.88 -5.69 -4.75
CA CYS A 731 -30.26 -4.30 -4.97
C CYS A 731 -30.77 -4.10 -6.39
N ASN A 732 -31.79 -3.25 -6.51
CA ASN A 732 -32.33 -2.81 -7.81
C ASN A 732 -31.55 -1.64 -8.38
N LEU A 733 -30.94 -0.84 -7.50
CA LEU A 733 -30.25 0.39 -7.86
C LEU A 733 -28.88 0.47 -7.19
N VAL A 734 -27.85 0.60 -7.99
CA VAL A 734 -26.49 0.90 -7.55
C VAL A 734 -26.13 2.31 -8.00
N LEU A 735 -25.83 3.16 -7.05
CA LEU A 735 -25.47 4.55 -7.30
C LEU A 735 -23.99 4.77 -6.98
N MET A 736 -23.24 5.32 -7.91
CA MET A 736 -21.86 5.73 -7.74
C MET A 736 -21.82 7.27 -7.73
N TYR A 737 -21.61 7.85 -6.56
CA TYR A 737 -21.61 9.31 -6.37
C TYR A 737 -20.16 9.80 -6.22
N GLU A 738 -19.64 10.41 -7.27
CA GLU A 738 -18.22 10.77 -7.37
C GLU A 738 -17.29 9.58 -7.04
N TYR A 739 -17.66 8.37 -7.47
CA TYR A 739 -17.01 7.12 -7.06
C TYR A 739 -16.69 6.25 -8.26
N VAL A 740 -15.40 6.15 -8.61
CA VAL A 740 -14.89 5.28 -9.68
C VAL A 740 -13.57 4.66 -9.22
N GLY A 741 -13.45 3.34 -9.32
CA GLY A 741 -12.25 2.57 -8.97
C GLY A 741 -11.53 2.00 -10.19
N ASN A 742 -10.77 0.91 -9.98
CA ASN A 742 -10.20 0.11 -11.05
C ASN A 742 -11.26 -0.87 -11.62
N VAL A 743 -10.91 -1.62 -12.68
CA VAL A 743 -11.81 -2.55 -13.36
C VAL A 743 -12.43 -3.58 -12.41
N VAL A 744 -11.60 -4.27 -11.60
CA VAL A 744 -12.08 -5.31 -10.67
C VAL A 744 -13.06 -4.73 -9.66
N LYS A 745 -12.72 -3.58 -9.09
CA LYS A 745 -13.57 -2.88 -8.12
C LYS A 745 -14.91 -2.48 -8.73
N MET A 746 -14.91 -1.98 -9.97
CA MET A 746 -16.16 -1.61 -10.64
C MET A 746 -17.01 -2.82 -11.00
N VAL A 747 -16.41 -3.94 -11.36
CA VAL A 747 -17.12 -5.23 -11.55
C VAL A 747 -17.80 -5.66 -10.25
N GLN A 748 -17.13 -5.54 -9.11
CA GLN A 748 -17.65 -5.88 -7.79
C GLN A 748 -18.77 -4.94 -7.34
N VAL A 749 -18.59 -3.62 -7.51
CA VAL A 749 -19.61 -2.60 -7.21
C VAL A 749 -20.89 -2.85 -8.02
N ARG A 750 -20.76 -3.03 -9.34
CA ARG A 750 -21.89 -3.36 -10.22
C ARG A 750 -22.57 -4.69 -9.84
N GLY A 751 -21.76 -5.67 -9.43
CA GLY A 751 -22.26 -6.95 -8.96
C GLY A 751 -23.13 -6.90 -7.70
N ARG A 752 -23.37 -5.70 -7.11
CA ARG A 752 -24.38 -5.49 -6.06
C ARG A 752 -25.78 -5.33 -6.64
N GLY A 753 -25.90 -4.88 -7.88
CA GLY A 753 -27.18 -4.84 -8.63
C GLY A 753 -27.54 -6.23 -9.16
N ARG A 754 -28.15 -7.06 -8.32
CA ARG A 754 -28.49 -8.48 -8.64
C ARG A 754 -29.96 -8.70 -8.98
N ALA A 755 -30.80 -7.71 -8.77
CA ALA A 755 -32.23 -7.82 -9.12
C ALA A 755 -32.41 -7.72 -10.63
N GLN A 756 -33.47 -8.37 -11.14
CA GLN A 756 -33.83 -8.24 -12.54
C GLN A 756 -34.19 -6.77 -12.88
N GLY A 757 -33.67 -6.26 -14.01
CA GLY A 757 -33.89 -4.86 -14.39
C GLY A 757 -33.12 -3.85 -13.50
N SER A 758 -32.10 -4.30 -12.76
CA SER A 758 -31.30 -3.42 -11.93
C SER A 758 -30.52 -2.38 -12.76
N LYS A 759 -30.31 -1.19 -12.17
CA LYS A 759 -29.58 -0.09 -12.77
C LYS A 759 -28.32 0.24 -11.98
N CYS A 760 -27.25 0.65 -12.69
CA CYS A 760 -26.00 1.13 -12.10
C CYS A 760 -25.69 2.51 -12.68
N LEU A 761 -25.80 3.56 -11.86
CA LEU A 761 -25.78 4.94 -12.29
C LEU A 761 -24.57 5.67 -11.69
N LEU A 762 -23.76 6.35 -12.53
CA LEU A 762 -22.67 7.20 -12.09
C LEU A 762 -23.07 8.66 -12.18
N ILE A 763 -23.00 9.38 -11.07
CA ILE A 763 -23.28 10.82 -10.98
C ILE A 763 -21.95 11.53 -10.70
N SER A 764 -21.54 12.44 -11.57
CA SER A 764 -20.32 13.24 -11.42
C SER A 764 -20.45 14.59 -12.12
N ASP A 765 -19.76 15.60 -11.59
CA ASP A 765 -19.53 16.88 -12.26
C ASP A 765 -18.20 16.90 -13.05
N LYS A 766 -17.43 15.79 -13.02
CA LYS A 766 -16.13 15.62 -13.67
C LYS A 766 -16.26 14.67 -14.85
N LYS A 767 -16.04 15.20 -16.04
CA LYS A 767 -16.06 14.39 -17.27
C LYS A 767 -15.05 13.24 -17.19
N GLU A 768 -13.89 13.50 -16.59
CA GLU A 768 -12.79 12.52 -16.42
C GLU A 768 -13.26 11.29 -15.64
N MET A 769 -14.13 11.44 -14.65
CA MET A 769 -14.69 10.30 -13.90
C MET A 769 -15.57 9.40 -14.78
N ILE A 770 -16.36 10.00 -15.65
CA ILE A 770 -17.21 9.28 -16.60
C ILE A 770 -16.34 8.59 -17.65
N ASP A 771 -15.37 9.29 -18.20
CA ASP A 771 -14.44 8.74 -19.21
C ASP A 771 -13.63 7.59 -18.61
N LYS A 772 -13.18 7.72 -17.36
CA LYS A 772 -12.51 6.63 -16.62
C LYS A 772 -13.39 5.39 -16.49
N GLU A 773 -14.68 5.52 -16.16
CA GLU A 773 -15.56 4.35 -16.05
C GLU A 773 -15.89 3.77 -17.42
N LYS A 774 -16.03 4.57 -18.46
CA LYS A 774 -16.14 4.07 -19.84
C LYS A 774 -14.89 3.27 -20.24
N HIS A 775 -13.72 3.77 -19.91
CA HIS A 775 -12.45 3.07 -20.15
C HIS A 775 -12.34 1.76 -19.34
N ASN A 776 -12.83 1.72 -18.09
CA ASN A 776 -12.93 0.47 -17.32
C ASN A 776 -13.81 -0.57 -18.04
N MET A 777 -14.93 -0.12 -18.67
CA MET A 777 -15.80 -1.01 -19.44
C MET A 777 -15.11 -1.56 -20.69
N GLU A 778 -14.30 -0.75 -21.36
CA GLU A 778 -13.50 -1.20 -22.50
C GLU A 778 -12.43 -2.20 -22.06
N LYS A 779 -11.73 -1.92 -20.97
CA LYS A 779 -10.77 -2.83 -20.37
C LYS A 779 -11.42 -4.18 -19.98
N GLU A 780 -12.63 -4.17 -19.44
CA GLU A 780 -13.37 -5.39 -19.12
C GLU A 780 -13.60 -6.25 -20.37
N LYS A 781 -14.01 -5.64 -21.50
CA LYS A 781 -14.15 -6.35 -22.79
C LYS A 781 -12.83 -6.92 -23.29
N ILE A 782 -11.72 -6.18 -23.08
CA ILE A 782 -10.37 -6.67 -23.43
C ILE A 782 -10.03 -7.90 -22.60
N VAL A 783 -10.31 -7.89 -21.28
CA VAL A 783 -10.09 -9.03 -20.39
C VAL A 783 -10.93 -10.24 -20.80
N GLU A 784 -12.23 -10.06 -21.11
CA GLU A 784 -13.09 -11.15 -21.59
C GLU A 784 -12.56 -11.78 -22.86
N LYS A 785 -12.09 -10.95 -23.80
CA LYS A 785 -11.50 -11.42 -25.05
C LYS A 785 -10.17 -12.13 -24.80
N ALA A 786 -9.32 -11.59 -23.91
CA ALA A 786 -8.05 -12.21 -23.51
C ALA A 786 -8.27 -13.60 -22.87
N VAL A 787 -9.25 -13.75 -21.99
CA VAL A 787 -9.62 -15.04 -21.40
C VAL A 787 -10.03 -16.04 -22.48
N LYS A 788 -10.92 -15.64 -23.41
CA LYS A 788 -11.36 -16.50 -24.51
C LYS A 788 -10.19 -16.95 -25.39
N ASN A 789 -9.24 -16.06 -25.71
CA ASN A 789 -8.06 -16.41 -26.48
C ASN A 789 -7.17 -17.42 -25.75
N LEU A 790 -6.93 -17.18 -24.45
CA LEU A 790 -6.10 -18.09 -23.65
C LEU A 790 -6.77 -19.48 -23.52
N GLN A 791 -8.08 -19.53 -23.42
CA GLN A 791 -8.85 -20.80 -23.40
C GLN A 791 -8.82 -21.51 -24.76
N ALA A 792 -8.77 -20.77 -25.87
CA ALA A 792 -8.65 -21.33 -27.21
C ALA A 792 -7.25 -21.86 -27.55
N ALA A 793 -6.19 -21.36 -26.86
CA ALA A 793 -4.81 -21.77 -27.04
C ALA A 793 -4.16 -22.22 -25.70
N PRO A 794 -4.61 -23.34 -25.11
CA PRO A 794 -4.18 -23.78 -23.79
C PRO A 794 -2.70 -24.11 -23.71
N GLU A 795 -2.10 -24.63 -24.78
CA GLU A 795 -0.66 -24.95 -24.80
C GLU A 795 0.20 -23.70 -24.71
N ASP A 796 -0.14 -22.64 -25.45
CA ASP A 796 0.56 -21.35 -25.41
C ASP A 796 0.42 -20.71 -24.01
N MET A 797 -0.77 -20.79 -23.41
CA MET A 797 -1.02 -20.32 -22.05
C MET A 797 -0.12 -21.05 -21.05
N LEU A 798 -0.04 -22.39 -21.12
CA LEU A 798 0.77 -23.20 -20.22
C LEU A 798 2.26 -22.90 -20.38
N GLN A 799 2.73 -22.70 -21.60
CA GLN A 799 4.11 -22.32 -21.88
C GLN A 799 4.45 -20.95 -21.25
N LYS A 800 3.56 -19.96 -21.39
CA LYS A 800 3.72 -18.64 -20.74
C LYS A 800 3.75 -18.78 -19.22
N ILE A 801 2.85 -19.56 -18.63
CA ILE A 801 2.82 -19.83 -17.18
C ILE A 801 4.15 -20.41 -16.70
N ASP A 802 4.66 -21.43 -17.35
CA ASP A 802 5.93 -22.08 -16.97
C ASP A 802 7.13 -21.10 -17.09
N ILE A 803 7.13 -20.23 -18.10
CA ILE A 803 8.15 -19.17 -18.23
C ILE A 803 8.06 -18.18 -17.08
N PHE A 804 6.85 -17.71 -16.72
CA PHE A 804 6.64 -16.79 -15.59
C PHE A 804 7.06 -17.42 -14.26
N GLN A 805 6.68 -18.66 -13.99
CA GLN A 805 7.06 -19.36 -12.74
C GLN A 805 8.58 -19.50 -12.59
N ARG A 806 9.27 -19.93 -13.65
CA ARG A 806 10.74 -20.04 -13.65
C ARG A 806 11.42 -18.68 -13.46
N ARG A 807 10.92 -17.66 -14.16
CA ARG A 807 11.45 -16.30 -14.05
C ARG A 807 11.26 -15.74 -12.64
N ASP A 808 10.07 -15.87 -12.05
CA ASP A 808 9.79 -15.41 -10.70
C ASP A 808 10.63 -16.16 -9.65
N LYS A 809 10.82 -17.49 -9.80
CA LYS A 809 11.74 -18.28 -8.96
C LYS A 809 13.16 -17.73 -9.00
N ILE A 810 13.69 -17.45 -10.19
CA ILE A 810 15.02 -16.89 -10.35
C ILE A 810 15.12 -15.53 -9.63
N PHE A 811 14.11 -14.66 -9.75
CA PHE A 811 14.10 -13.37 -9.05
C PHE A 811 14.09 -13.54 -7.53
N ARG A 812 13.27 -14.46 -6.99
CA ARG A 812 13.25 -14.74 -5.56
C ARG A 812 14.58 -15.28 -5.04
N ASP A 813 15.21 -16.20 -5.77
CA ASP A 813 16.51 -16.75 -5.39
C ASP A 813 17.60 -15.66 -5.42
N MET A 814 17.51 -14.72 -6.37
CA MET A 814 18.38 -13.55 -6.40
C MET A 814 18.11 -12.58 -5.24
N GLU A 815 16.86 -12.33 -4.88
CA GLU A 815 16.51 -11.51 -3.72
C GLU A 815 17.05 -12.14 -2.42
N LYS A 816 16.93 -13.46 -2.26
CA LYS A 816 17.53 -14.18 -1.12
C LYS A 816 19.04 -13.98 -1.05
N CYS A 817 19.74 -13.96 -2.18
CA CYS A 817 21.18 -13.71 -2.24
C CYS A 817 21.57 -12.24 -1.96
N ILE A 818 20.68 -11.27 -2.23
CA ILE A 818 20.94 -9.83 -2.04
C ILE A 818 20.67 -9.39 -0.59
N VAL A 819 19.79 -10.09 0.14
CA VAL A 819 19.38 -9.71 1.51
C VAL A 819 20.45 -10.01 2.57
N GLU A 820 21.45 -10.81 2.28
CA GLU A 820 22.64 -10.91 3.12
C GLU A 820 23.61 -9.74 2.83
N ARG A 821 23.19 -8.50 3.12
CA ARG A 821 24.19 -7.46 3.43
C ARG A 821 24.95 -7.97 4.66
N PRO A 822 26.31 -7.90 4.66
CA PRO A 822 27.06 -8.24 5.85
C PRO A 822 26.55 -7.32 6.97
N ARG A 823 25.83 -7.89 7.94
CA ARG A 823 25.40 -7.19 9.13
C ARG A 823 26.65 -6.85 9.89
N THR A 824 26.94 -5.58 10.05
CA THR A 824 28.09 -5.11 10.78
C THR A 824 27.92 -5.53 12.25
N GLU A 825 28.92 -6.18 12.82
CA GLU A 825 29.06 -6.30 14.25
C GLU A 825 29.28 -4.89 14.79
N GLY A 826 28.21 -4.27 15.25
CA GLY A 826 28.24 -2.90 15.76
C GLY A 826 27.52 -2.85 17.10
N ASN A 827 28.06 -2.08 18.02
CA ASN A 827 27.43 -1.83 19.30
C ASN A 827 26.40 -0.70 19.12
N TYR A 828 25.11 -1.02 19.27
CA TYR A 828 24.02 -0.07 19.15
C TYR A 828 23.26 0.04 20.47
N GLU A 829 22.80 1.26 20.74
CA GLU A 829 21.99 1.60 21.89
C GLU A 829 20.54 1.81 21.46
N LEU A 830 19.60 1.13 22.12
CA LEU A 830 18.15 1.35 21.93
C LEU A 830 17.68 2.44 22.90
N LEU A 831 17.25 3.55 22.34
CA LEU A 831 16.67 4.67 23.08
C LEU A 831 15.16 4.65 22.93
N CYS A 832 14.42 4.96 24.00
CA CYS A 832 12.98 5.11 23.91
C CYS A 832 12.59 6.09 22.79
N SER A 833 11.66 5.72 21.92
CA SER A 833 11.26 6.54 20.76
C SER A 833 10.66 7.90 21.17
N LYS A 834 10.10 8.00 22.38
CA LYS A 834 9.47 9.24 22.88
C LYS A 834 10.38 10.05 23.80
N CYS A 835 10.99 9.43 24.82
CA CYS A 835 11.78 10.20 25.81
C CYS A 835 13.30 10.13 25.59
N LYS A 836 13.76 9.37 24.60
CA LYS A 836 15.19 9.16 24.27
C LYS A 836 16.06 8.65 25.41
N LYS A 837 15.46 8.21 26.52
CA LYS A 837 16.21 7.57 27.59
C LYS A 837 16.69 6.21 27.14
N HIS A 838 17.85 5.80 27.68
CA HIS A 838 18.44 4.51 27.44
C HIS A 838 17.48 3.37 27.79
N GLY A 839 17.26 2.43 26.85
CA GLY A 839 16.50 1.21 27.07
C GLY A 839 17.43 0.02 27.33
N CYS A 840 18.17 -0.40 26.32
CA CYS A 840 19.16 -1.50 26.39
C CYS A 840 20.15 -1.37 25.24
N PHE A 841 21.26 -2.13 25.33
CA PHE A 841 22.19 -2.30 24.23
C PHE A 841 21.78 -3.52 23.35
N THR A 842 22.16 -3.51 22.09
CA THR A 842 21.91 -4.65 21.19
C THR A 842 22.63 -5.93 21.61
N GLU A 843 23.73 -5.82 22.35
CA GLU A 843 24.43 -6.95 22.93
C GLU A 843 23.58 -7.73 23.95
N ASP A 844 22.64 -7.05 24.61
CA ASP A 844 21.73 -7.64 25.57
C ASP A 844 20.48 -8.24 24.93
N ILE A 845 20.27 -8.07 23.61
CA ILE A 845 19.08 -8.57 22.94
C ILE A 845 19.34 -9.99 22.39
N ARG A 846 18.36 -10.86 22.58
CA ARG A 846 18.36 -12.21 22.03
C ARG A 846 17.09 -12.48 21.25
N LYS A 847 17.20 -13.24 20.17
CA LYS A 847 16.08 -13.68 19.35
C LYS A 847 15.58 -15.03 19.88
N LEU A 848 14.33 -15.07 20.32
CA LEU A 848 13.64 -16.25 20.83
C LEU A 848 12.57 -16.68 19.82
N GLN A 849 12.54 -17.98 19.46
CA GLN A 849 11.54 -18.57 18.55
C GLN A 849 11.31 -17.77 17.24
N GLU A 850 12.39 -17.21 16.67
CA GLU A 850 12.39 -16.46 15.41
C GLU A 850 11.56 -15.14 15.38
N CYS A 851 10.62 -14.94 16.31
CA CYS A 851 9.69 -13.79 16.32
C CYS A 851 9.82 -12.88 17.53
N HIS A 852 10.30 -13.37 18.69
CA HIS A 852 10.40 -12.56 19.91
C HIS A 852 11.82 -12.09 20.16
N HIS A 853 11.97 -10.84 20.59
CA HIS A 853 13.26 -10.23 20.91
C HIS A 853 13.27 -9.86 22.38
N ILE A 854 14.00 -10.68 23.16
CA ILE A 854 14.08 -10.55 24.63
C ILE A 854 15.32 -9.76 25.03
N VAL A 855 15.23 -9.05 26.17
CA VAL A 855 16.34 -8.29 26.73
C VAL A 855 16.93 -9.07 27.91
N MET A 856 18.21 -9.35 27.86
CA MET A 856 18.97 -10.07 28.89
C MET A 856 19.59 -9.16 29.95
N ASP A 857 19.39 -7.84 29.84
CA ASP A 857 19.88 -6.89 30.83
C ASP A 857 18.97 -6.88 32.09
N ARG A 858 19.51 -7.28 33.22
CA ARG A 858 18.80 -7.27 34.51
C ARG A 858 18.39 -5.86 34.95
N GLY A 859 19.13 -4.84 34.57
CA GLY A 859 18.82 -3.45 34.85
C GLY A 859 17.66 -2.88 34.04
N PHE A 860 17.14 -3.62 33.06
CA PHE A 860 16.04 -3.16 32.22
C PHE A 860 14.79 -2.82 33.03
N PHE A 861 14.38 -3.67 33.95
CA PHE A 861 13.21 -3.45 34.82
C PHE A 861 13.37 -2.31 35.83
N THR A 862 14.60 -1.92 36.16
CA THR A 862 14.83 -0.77 37.03
C THR A 862 14.63 0.57 36.28
N ARG A 863 14.77 0.53 34.95
CA ARG A 863 14.58 1.69 34.08
C ARG A 863 13.18 1.75 33.47
N ALA A 864 12.39 0.70 33.64
CA ALA A 864 11.05 0.57 33.09
C ALA A 864 10.03 0.46 34.23
N LYS A 865 8.92 1.19 34.12
CA LYS A 865 7.79 1.05 35.03
C LYS A 865 6.89 -0.10 34.53
N THR A 866 6.65 -1.09 35.39
CA THR A 866 5.76 -2.21 35.09
C THR A 866 4.34 -1.90 35.55
N GLU A 867 3.35 -2.07 34.70
CA GLU A 867 1.93 -2.00 35.06
C GLU A 867 1.24 -3.30 34.65
N PRO A 868 0.27 -3.78 35.42
CA PRO A 868 -0.49 -4.99 35.06
C PRO A 868 -1.19 -4.76 33.71
N HIS A 869 -1.11 -5.73 32.82
CA HIS A 869 -1.84 -5.67 31.56
C HIS A 869 -3.36 -5.70 31.87
N PRO A 870 -4.17 -4.79 31.28
CA PRO A 870 -5.60 -4.73 31.58
C PRO A 870 -6.36 -6.01 31.20
N LYS A 871 -5.75 -6.88 30.40
CA LYS A 871 -6.23 -8.23 30.08
C LYS A 871 -5.06 -9.20 30.04
N PRO A 872 -4.78 -9.93 31.13
CA PRO A 872 -3.75 -10.97 31.14
C PRO A 872 -4.21 -12.13 30.23
N LYS A 873 -3.40 -12.49 29.25
CA LYS A 873 -3.59 -13.66 28.40
C LYS A 873 -2.52 -14.70 28.73
N GLY A 874 -2.95 -15.86 29.22
CA GLY A 874 -2.20 -17.11 29.36
C GLY A 874 -0.77 -17.01 29.89
N VAL A 875 0.18 -16.63 29.06
CA VAL A 875 1.62 -16.62 29.38
C VAL A 875 2.18 -15.21 29.58
N CYS A 876 1.38 -14.15 29.39
CA CYS A 876 1.84 -12.76 29.30
C CYS A 876 1.22 -11.91 30.40
N VAL A 877 1.99 -11.43 31.36
CA VAL A 877 1.45 -10.87 32.60
C VAL A 877 1.56 -9.34 32.72
N HIS A 878 2.46 -8.65 32.02
CA HIS A 878 2.71 -7.22 32.29
C HIS A 878 3.03 -6.39 31.05
N GLY A 879 2.51 -5.15 31.04
CA GLY A 879 3.00 -4.07 30.17
C GLY A 879 4.10 -3.28 30.89
N VAL A 880 5.11 -2.83 30.17
CA VAL A 880 6.19 -2.00 30.74
C VAL A 880 6.10 -0.60 30.18
N LEU A 881 6.00 0.37 31.06
CA LEU A 881 6.03 1.79 30.77
C LEU A 881 7.39 2.37 31.16
N PHE A 882 8.05 3.03 30.19
CA PHE A 882 9.07 4.02 30.56
C PHE A 882 8.42 5.28 31.10
N THR A 883 9.14 6.09 31.88
CA THR A 883 8.68 7.30 32.60
C THR A 883 8.09 8.41 31.71
N CYS A 884 7.59 8.11 30.53
CA CYS A 884 7.14 9.08 29.52
C CYS A 884 5.77 8.75 28.92
N ASP A 885 4.85 8.18 29.66
CA ASP A 885 3.47 7.85 29.22
C ASP A 885 3.37 7.00 27.94
N VAL A 886 4.45 6.31 27.58
CA VAL A 886 4.45 5.41 26.42
C VAL A 886 4.28 3.99 26.90
N VAL A 887 3.19 3.37 26.47
CA VAL A 887 3.00 1.94 26.65
C VAL A 887 3.97 1.19 25.73
N LEU A 888 5.06 0.71 26.27
CA LEU A 888 5.84 -0.36 25.68
C LEU A 888 5.12 -1.68 26.01
N ILE A 889 4.60 -2.35 25.02
CA ILE A 889 4.09 -3.70 25.21
C ILE A 889 5.31 -4.61 25.40
N VAL A 890 5.63 -4.87 26.65
CA VAL A 890 6.58 -5.90 27.02
C VAL A 890 5.78 -7.10 27.49
N VAL A 891 5.89 -8.15 26.73
CA VAL A 891 5.41 -9.47 27.09
C VAL A 891 6.48 -10.10 27.98
N VAL A 892 6.13 -10.55 29.16
CA VAL A 892 7.03 -11.29 30.03
C VAL A 892 6.86 -12.78 29.72
N TYR A 893 7.93 -13.43 29.25
CA TYR A 893 7.89 -14.84 28.91
C TYR A 893 8.03 -15.71 30.18
N TYR A 894 6.97 -16.49 30.48
CA TYR A 894 7.01 -17.44 31.60
C TYR A 894 7.83 -18.71 31.20
N PRO A 895 8.66 -19.30 32.06
CA PRO A 895 8.74 -19.07 33.53
C PRO A 895 9.85 -18.11 34.02
N GLN A 896 10.54 -17.40 33.10
CA GLN A 896 11.78 -16.68 33.45
C GLN A 896 11.65 -15.16 33.57
N ASP A 897 10.45 -14.61 33.44
CA ASP A 897 10.18 -13.17 33.51
C ASP A 897 11.08 -12.30 32.60
N LEU A 898 11.35 -12.78 31.35
CA LEU A 898 12.19 -12.09 30.39
C LEU A 898 11.39 -11.03 29.62
N PRO A 899 11.88 -9.77 29.58
CA PRO A 899 11.19 -8.71 28.85
C PRO A 899 11.32 -8.86 27.34
N VAL A 900 10.20 -8.92 26.63
CA VAL A 900 10.14 -8.92 25.16
C VAL A 900 9.84 -7.50 24.68
N ILE A 901 10.60 -7.00 23.73
CA ILE A 901 10.48 -5.63 23.24
C ILE A 901 10.12 -5.58 21.74
N LYS A 902 9.37 -4.55 21.36
CA LYS A 902 9.08 -4.21 19.97
C LYS A 902 10.04 -3.12 19.51
N ILE A 903 10.68 -3.28 18.34
CA ILE A 903 11.67 -2.33 17.82
C ILE A 903 11.06 -0.97 17.48
N ASP A 904 9.78 -0.92 17.09
CA ASP A 904 9.03 0.31 16.79
C ASP A 904 8.87 1.25 17.99
N SER A 905 9.13 0.75 19.19
CA SER A 905 9.14 1.52 20.42
C SER A 905 10.49 2.20 20.71
N PHE A 906 11.49 1.96 19.86
CA PHE A 906 12.87 2.44 20.10
C PHE A 906 13.46 3.14 18.87
N VAL A 907 14.40 4.02 19.15
CA VAL A 907 15.36 4.56 18.19
C VAL A 907 16.69 3.87 18.42
N VAL A 908 17.28 3.34 17.37
CA VAL A 908 18.57 2.65 17.43
C VAL A 908 19.68 3.66 17.14
N LYS A 909 20.57 3.87 18.11
CA LYS A 909 21.71 4.75 18.00
C LYS A 909 22.99 3.94 17.84
N ASN A 910 23.75 4.18 16.81
CA ASN A 910 25.10 3.60 16.68
C ASN A 910 26.04 4.25 17.69
N CYS A 911 26.65 3.45 18.57
CA CYS A 911 27.50 3.97 19.66
C CYS A 911 28.82 4.59 19.17
N VAL A 912 29.27 4.23 17.96
CA VAL A 912 30.51 4.75 17.37
C VAL A 912 30.26 6.04 16.59
N THR A 913 29.27 6.02 15.68
CA THR A 913 29.02 7.17 14.78
C THR A 913 28.02 8.17 15.36
N GLY A 914 27.29 7.82 16.42
CA GLY A 914 26.21 8.62 16.98
C GLY A 914 24.94 8.67 16.10
N GLN A 915 24.97 8.06 14.90
CA GLN A 915 23.83 8.07 13.99
C GLN A 915 22.65 7.33 14.58
N GLN A 916 21.45 7.92 14.49
CA GLN A 916 20.22 7.33 14.97
C GLN A 916 19.35 6.89 13.80
N ARG A 917 18.73 5.69 13.93
CA ARG A 917 17.79 5.14 12.96
C ARG A 917 16.55 4.61 13.65
N TYR A 918 15.43 4.67 12.98
CA TYR A 918 14.16 4.09 13.43
C TYR A 918 13.76 2.94 12.51
N TYR A 919 13.37 1.81 13.12
CA TYR A 919 12.91 0.61 12.40
C TYR A 919 11.50 0.27 12.86
N ARG A 920 10.65 -0.17 11.93
CA ARG A 920 9.29 -0.60 12.25
C ARG A 920 9.22 -2.07 12.64
N LYS A 921 10.10 -2.87 12.05
CA LYS A 921 10.11 -4.33 12.24
C LYS A 921 11.54 -4.80 12.48
N TRP A 922 11.72 -5.81 13.30
CA TRP A 922 13.02 -6.41 13.60
C TRP A 922 13.76 -6.92 12.35
N LYS A 923 13.04 -7.31 11.29
CA LYS A 923 13.65 -7.74 10.03
C LYS A 923 14.33 -6.62 9.23
N GLU A 924 14.06 -5.37 9.59
CA GLU A 924 14.59 -4.18 8.90
C GLU A 924 15.91 -3.71 9.52
N VAL A 925 16.31 -4.26 10.68
CA VAL A 925 17.54 -3.84 11.36
C VAL A 925 18.78 -4.26 10.57
N ASP A 926 19.79 -3.40 10.56
CA ASP A 926 21.05 -3.57 9.84
C ASP A 926 22.18 -4.17 10.71
N PHE A 927 21.85 -4.63 11.92
CA PHE A 927 22.77 -5.29 12.84
C PHE A 927 22.33 -6.72 13.18
N THR A 928 23.28 -7.53 13.64
CA THR A 928 23.04 -8.93 14.01
C THR A 928 22.53 -9.03 15.44
N ILE A 929 21.49 -9.86 15.64
CA ILE A 929 20.96 -10.20 16.96
C ILE A 929 21.25 -11.68 17.23
N LYS A 930 21.87 -11.98 18.34
CA LYS A 930 22.21 -13.35 18.75
C LYS A 930 20.94 -14.14 19.03
N THR A 931 20.96 -15.43 18.67
CA THR A 931 19.88 -16.36 19.04
C THR A 931 19.94 -16.62 20.54
N PHE A 932 18.78 -16.77 21.16
CA PHE A 932 18.68 -17.09 22.58
C PHE A 932 19.17 -18.51 22.87
N ASP A 933 20.05 -18.65 23.87
CA ASP A 933 20.49 -19.91 24.40
C ASP A 933 20.06 -20.05 25.88
N LEU A 934 19.42 -21.15 26.21
CA LEU A 934 18.95 -21.42 27.58
C LEU A 934 20.10 -21.45 28.62
N SER A 935 21.30 -21.78 28.19
CA SER A 935 22.50 -21.75 29.04
C SER A 935 22.86 -20.36 29.54
N GLU A 936 22.50 -19.30 28.77
CA GLU A 936 22.73 -17.90 29.15
C GLU A 936 21.89 -17.46 30.36
N ILE A 937 20.71 -18.07 30.58
CA ILE A 937 19.90 -17.83 31.78
C ILE A 937 20.60 -18.36 33.03
N VAL A 938 21.14 -19.58 32.93
CA VAL A 938 21.80 -20.21 34.05
C VAL A 938 23.06 -19.45 34.45
N THR A 939 23.77 -18.89 33.46
CA THR A 939 25.01 -18.14 33.72
C THR A 939 24.76 -16.71 34.13
N ASN A 940 23.82 -16.03 33.49
CA ASN A 940 23.67 -14.57 33.60
C ASN A 940 22.41 -14.10 34.35
N TRP A 941 21.36 -14.92 34.47
CA TRP A 941 20.06 -14.51 35.03
C TRP A 941 19.80 -15.09 36.41
N ILE A 942 20.25 -16.31 36.74
CA ILE A 942 20.05 -16.92 38.07
C ILE A 942 21.22 -16.54 38.99
N PRO A 943 20.94 -15.95 40.19
CA PRO A 943 22.00 -15.66 41.15
C PRO A 943 22.81 -16.91 41.52
N TYR A 944 24.09 -16.76 41.64
CA TYR A 944 25.03 -17.85 41.96
C TYR A 944 24.62 -18.66 43.20
N THR A 945 23.88 -18.03 44.13
CA THR A 945 23.37 -18.61 45.37
C THR A 945 22.23 -19.63 45.18
N LEU A 946 21.59 -19.65 44.00
CA LEU A 946 20.46 -20.54 43.65
C LEU A 946 20.86 -21.67 42.67
N ARG A 947 22.12 -21.77 42.28
CA ARG A 947 22.62 -22.83 41.45
C ARG A 947 22.83 -24.09 42.32
N ARG A 948 21.76 -24.87 42.55
CA ARG A 948 21.91 -26.23 43.03
C ARG A 948 22.30 -27.15 41.85
N PRO A 949 23.29 -28.02 41.96
CA PRO A 949 23.57 -29.02 40.95
C PRO A 949 22.36 -29.96 40.85
N MET A 950 21.86 -30.16 39.60
CA MET A 950 20.96 -31.26 39.29
C MET A 950 21.72 -32.61 39.38
#